data_b30e9ad537c3c8ad61c2eb263dbc3e1d
#
_entry.id   b30e9ad537c3c8ad61c2eb263dbc3e1d
#
_cell.length_a   1.000
_cell.length_b   1.000
_cell.length_c   1.000
_cell.angle_alpha   90.00
_cell.angle_beta   90.00
_cell.angle_gamma   90.00
#
_symmetry.space_group_name_H-M   'P 1'
#
loop_
_entity.id
_entity.type
_entity.pdbx_description
1 polymer ?
#
loop_
_entity_poly.entity_id
_entity_poly.type
_entity_poly.pdbx_seq_one_letter_code
_entity_poly.pdbx_strand_id
1 'polypeptide(L)'
;MNGLRKYLAVGLCLTWAAPLGCAQQASIAPEAPSAPGILRPYLAPEVPPVRLGNAPRLGDLVRAGTLYLTVQDAIALALENNIDLEVARYSPLISAWNVTRSQAGGALPGVPSNASQAGSVASGQGVTGSQQAAGVSIPGTSSGRLQSTNATISQIGPVTQTLDPIIQESSTFSHTTTVEPNIQQSVTSALVSATRAYSASDQQGLLTGGSATLNYTEHYLDENSPTDLLNPSSAPSLSLTVQHNLLQGFGVAVNARSITVAKMNRDASDLAFQTTVISVVSQVLNAYYALEADYEDVKAKRSAAETAATFFADVKEQVRIGTSAPTEAIDAERQAITNQQALVDSETTLKQQEIQLKNLLSRTGTADPVLAGNHILPVDSIRIPEQDDLPPLEELVKQALADRTDLAAEKQSEAAAVVNNLGTKNGVLPTAVVVASASQTGLAGTGRTVTADGTTEAPSPYLVGGLGNALGQMFRRDFPSESFTVAYFASLRNRQAQADYAIDQLNFRQTQLSNRKDLNQVEVDVRNYLIAVQQARARYQAAVRNRILQEELYSSERRRFELGASISYNVTQQQRDLIAAQSSEMAALVAYITARIGLDRTTGAILAANHVTLAEARQGKVMRQSVISEPAGQTTSIK
;
A
#
# COMPACT_ATOMS: atom_id res chain seq x y z
N MET A 1 46.99 20.55 40.70
CA MET A 1 47.23 19.64 39.59
C MET A 1 47.44 18.25 40.19
N ASN A 2 46.75 17.24 39.78
CA ASN A 2 46.62 15.87 40.29
C ASN A 2 45.32 15.57 41.06
N GLY A 3 44.26 15.27 40.35
CA GLY A 3 43.01 14.84 40.98
C GLY A 3 41.89 14.39 40.03
N LEU A 4 42.18 14.20 38.70
CA LEU A 4 41.12 13.90 37.73
C LEU A 4 41.46 12.76 36.75
N ARG A 5 42.12 11.70 37.26
CA ARG A 5 42.49 10.53 36.40
C ARG A 5 42.22 9.17 37.03
N LYS A 6 41.19 8.99 37.87
CA LYS A 6 40.89 7.72 38.49
C LYS A 6 39.43 7.19 38.39
N TYR A 7 38.59 7.70 37.49
CA TYR A 7 37.21 7.13 37.35
C TYR A 7 36.84 6.82 35.89
N LEU A 8 37.77 6.22 35.14
CA LEU A 8 37.49 5.82 33.76
C LEU A 8 38.06 4.43 33.47
N ALA A 9 37.79 3.47 34.34
CA ALA A 9 38.14 2.07 34.07
C ALA A 9 37.39 1.09 35.00
N VAL A 10 36.05 1.19 35.09
CA VAL A 10 35.21 0.08 35.60
C VAL A 10 33.88 0.16 34.86
N GLY A 11 33.67 -0.65 33.84
CA GLY A 11 32.39 -0.72 33.17
C GLY A 11 32.36 -1.35 31.81
N LEU A 12 33.25 -2.33 31.55
CA LEU A 12 33.17 -3.09 30.28
C LEU A 12 33.40 -4.58 30.55
N CYS A 13 32.47 -5.21 31.25
CA CYS A 13 32.27 -6.65 31.27
C CYS A 13 30.82 -6.92 31.71
N LEU A 14 29.87 -6.70 30.85
CA LEU A 14 28.51 -7.20 30.96
C LEU A 14 28.22 -8.07 29.72
N THR A 15 28.59 -9.34 29.90
CA THR A 15 27.91 -10.56 29.43
C THR A 15 26.90 -10.37 28.31
N TRP A 16 27.32 -10.74 27.11
CA TRP A 16 26.44 -11.20 26.06
C TRP A 16 25.78 -12.54 26.50
N ALA A 17 24.74 -12.46 27.28
CA ALA A 17 23.70 -13.46 27.33
C ALA A 17 22.69 -13.02 26.26
N ALA A 18 22.90 -13.46 25.02
CA ALA A 18 21.83 -13.43 24.04
C ALA A 18 20.67 -14.26 24.60
N PRO A 19 19.48 -13.71 24.83
CA PRO A 19 18.32 -14.54 25.04
C PRO A 19 18.11 -15.27 23.70
N LEU A 20 18.10 -16.60 23.75
CA LEU A 20 17.41 -17.43 22.78
C LEU A 20 15.92 -17.05 22.87
N GLY A 21 15.58 -15.84 22.40
CA GLY A 21 14.23 -15.37 22.27
C GLY A 21 13.62 -16.08 21.08
N CYS A 22 12.52 -16.76 21.32
CA CYS A 22 11.52 -17.08 20.32
C CYS A 22 11.48 -15.92 19.33
N ALA A 23 11.70 -16.18 18.05
CA ALA A 23 11.60 -15.19 16.99
C ALA A 23 10.16 -14.65 16.98
N GLN A 24 9.89 -13.65 17.80
CA GLN A 24 8.73 -12.80 17.63
C GLN A 24 8.88 -12.19 16.25
N GLN A 25 8.01 -12.56 15.34
CA GLN A 25 7.96 -11.90 14.04
C GLN A 25 7.76 -10.40 14.31
N ALA A 26 8.81 -9.63 14.06
CA ALA A 26 8.78 -8.20 14.26
C ALA A 26 7.64 -7.61 13.41
N SER A 27 6.83 -6.76 14.03
CA SER A 27 5.82 -5.96 13.33
C SER A 27 6.48 -5.22 12.17
N ILE A 28 5.83 -5.17 11.00
CA ILE A 28 6.30 -4.36 9.88
C ILE A 28 5.91 -2.87 10.05
N ALA A 29 5.10 -2.55 11.07
CA ALA A 29 4.67 -1.19 11.34
C ALA A 29 5.84 -0.38 11.93
N PRO A 30 6.01 0.90 11.53
CA PRO A 30 6.98 1.80 12.12
C PRO A 30 6.75 1.94 13.63
N GLU A 31 7.82 1.82 14.41
CA GLU A 31 7.77 1.97 15.85
C GLU A 31 8.04 3.42 16.26
N ALA A 32 7.29 3.89 17.26
CA ALA A 32 7.50 5.23 17.79
C ALA A 32 8.82 5.27 18.58
N PRO A 33 9.66 6.33 18.40
CA PRO A 33 10.92 6.43 19.10
C PRO A 33 10.74 6.49 20.62
N SER A 34 11.60 5.79 21.34
CA SER A 34 11.66 5.80 22.81
C SER A 34 12.42 7.06 23.26
N ALA A 35 11.70 8.18 23.41
CA ALA A 35 12.29 9.46 23.84
C ALA A 35 11.32 10.22 24.76
N PRO A 36 11.83 11.18 25.58
CA PRO A 36 11.00 12.10 26.36
C PRO A 36 9.99 12.84 25.46
N GLY A 37 8.78 13.10 25.98
CA GLY A 37 7.65 13.62 25.21
C GLY A 37 7.95 14.86 24.34
N ILE A 38 8.84 15.75 24.79
CA ILE A 38 9.23 16.98 24.08
C ILE A 38 10.10 16.69 22.85
N LEU A 39 10.97 15.67 22.90
CA LEU A 39 11.89 15.34 21.79
C LEU A 39 11.29 14.33 20.82
N ARG A 40 10.28 13.58 21.25
CA ARG A 40 9.65 12.53 20.45
C ARG A 40 9.14 12.98 19.07
N PRO A 41 8.54 14.19 18.90
CA PRO A 41 8.07 14.67 17.59
C PRO A 41 9.21 14.90 16.59
N TYR A 42 10.45 15.08 17.06
CA TYR A 42 11.62 15.41 16.23
C TYR A 42 12.50 14.20 15.91
N LEU A 43 12.13 13.03 16.38
CA LEU A 43 12.84 11.79 16.10
C LEU A 43 12.06 10.99 15.06
N ALA A 44 12.76 10.51 14.03
CA ALA A 44 12.15 9.70 13.00
C ALA A 44 11.63 8.37 13.58
N PRO A 45 10.43 7.91 13.20
CA PRO A 45 9.97 6.56 13.50
C PRO A 45 10.95 5.53 12.93
N GLU A 46 11.22 4.48 13.69
CA GLU A 46 12.09 3.41 13.25
C GLU A 46 11.30 2.41 12.40
N VAL A 47 11.71 2.23 11.16
CA VAL A 47 11.08 1.25 10.24
C VAL A 47 11.86 -0.05 10.33
N PRO A 48 11.20 -1.17 10.68
CA PRO A 48 11.87 -2.46 10.77
C PRO A 48 12.53 -2.86 9.44
N PRO A 49 13.65 -3.58 9.46
CA PRO A 49 14.33 -4.03 8.26
C PRO A 49 13.47 -5.02 7.47
N VAL A 50 13.69 -5.07 6.15
CA VAL A 50 12.98 -5.99 5.25
C VAL A 50 13.29 -7.44 5.64
N ARG A 51 12.26 -8.26 5.76
CA ARG A 51 12.37 -9.68 6.07
C ARG A 51 12.61 -10.47 4.78
N LEU A 52 13.82 -10.97 4.59
CA LEU A 52 14.19 -11.78 3.43
C LEU A 52 14.18 -13.29 3.71
N GLY A 53 14.23 -13.70 4.97
CA GLY A 53 14.17 -15.11 5.38
C GLY A 53 12.77 -15.71 5.27
N ASN A 54 12.68 -16.97 4.87
CA ASN A 54 11.45 -17.74 4.86
C ASN A 54 11.00 -18.11 6.27
N ALA A 55 9.70 -18.39 6.43
CA ALA A 55 9.14 -18.89 7.68
C ALA A 55 9.68 -20.29 8.02
N PRO A 56 9.84 -20.62 9.33
CA PRO A 56 10.36 -21.93 9.76
C PRO A 56 9.54 -23.12 9.23
N ARG A 57 8.24 -22.94 9.06
CA ARG A 57 7.31 -23.94 8.49
C ARG A 57 7.84 -24.60 7.23
N LEU A 58 8.52 -23.84 6.36
CA LEU A 58 9.10 -24.39 5.13
C LEU A 58 10.10 -25.50 5.41
N GLY A 59 10.97 -25.32 6.42
CA GLY A 59 11.93 -26.33 6.83
C GLY A 59 11.29 -27.54 7.52
N ASP A 60 10.22 -27.31 8.29
CA ASP A 60 9.52 -28.36 9.06
C ASP A 60 8.79 -29.36 8.14
N LEU A 61 8.41 -28.94 6.93
CA LEU A 61 7.71 -29.77 5.94
C LEU A 61 8.64 -30.63 5.06
N VAL A 62 9.96 -30.40 5.11
CA VAL A 62 10.94 -31.15 4.32
C VAL A 62 11.34 -32.42 5.05
N ARG A 63 11.21 -33.59 4.39
CA ARG A 63 11.62 -34.89 4.90
C ARG A 63 12.38 -35.65 3.82
N ALA A 64 13.57 -36.13 4.15
CA ALA A 64 14.40 -36.92 3.25
C ALA A 64 14.58 -36.35 1.84
N GLY A 65 14.70 -35.03 1.71
CA GLY A 65 14.89 -34.38 0.41
C GLY A 65 13.59 -34.14 -0.39
N THR A 66 12.42 -34.34 0.24
CA THR A 66 11.10 -34.11 -0.39
C THR A 66 10.24 -33.23 0.49
N LEU A 67 9.59 -32.24 -0.09
CA LEU A 67 8.62 -31.38 0.54
C LEU A 67 7.22 -31.98 0.35
N TYR A 68 6.67 -32.56 1.41
CA TYR A 68 5.31 -33.08 1.42
C TYR A 68 4.34 -31.93 1.66
N LEU A 69 3.50 -31.64 0.68
CA LEU A 69 2.69 -30.43 0.67
C LEU A 69 1.22 -30.75 0.56
N THR A 70 0.41 -30.31 1.53
CA THR A 70 -1.05 -30.24 1.41
C THR A 70 -1.48 -28.89 0.82
N VAL A 71 -2.69 -28.81 0.27
CA VAL A 71 -3.28 -27.53 -0.20
C VAL A 71 -3.23 -26.49 0.91
N GLN A 72 -3.56 -26.89 2.13
CA GLN A 72 -3.61 -25.99 3.28
C GLN A 72 -2.22 -25.50 3.71
N ASP A 73 -1.19 -26.35 3.58
CA ASP A 73 0.20 -25.97 3.84
C ASP A 73 0.74 -25.09 2.72
N ALA A 74 0.36 -25.35 1.46
CA ALA A 74 0.73 -24.47 0.34
C ALA A 74 0.19 -23.05 0.53
N ILE A 75 -1.10 -22.93 0.91
CA ILE A 75 -1.70 -21.63 1.23
C ILE A 75 -1.00 -20.98 2.42
N ALA A 76 -0.74 -21.74 3.50
CA ALA A 76 -0.06 -21.22 4.68
C ALA A 76 1.35 -20.69 4.36
N LEU A 77 2.14 -21.45 3.60
CA LEU A 77 3.47 -21.03 3.15
C LEU A 77 3.41 -19.78 2.27
N ALA A 78 2.43 -19.70 1.36
CA ALA A 78 2.25 -18.51 0.54
C ALA A 78 1.87 -17.29 1.38
N LEU A 79 0.97 -17.44 2.36
CA LEU A 79 0.62 -16.35 3.27
C LEU A 79 1.81 -15.88 4.12
N GLU A 80 2.75 -16.77 4.45
CA GLU A 80 3.92 -16.46 5.26
C GLU A 80 5.09 -15.91 4.43
N ASN A 81 5.30 -16.41 3.21
CA ASN A 81 6.53 -16.19 2.45
C ASN A 81 6.34 -15.45 1.12
N ASN A 82 5.13 -15.34 0.57
CA ASN A 82 4.95 -14.72 -0.74
C ASN A 82 5.34 -13.24 -0.72
N ILE A 83 6.20 -12.83 -1.66
CA ILE A 83 6.73 -11.46 -1.77
C ILE A 83 5.63 -10.47 -2.14
N ASP A 84 4.70 -10.84 -3.04
CA ASP A 84 3.63 -9.91 -3.46
C ASP A 84 2.73 -9.56 -2.28
N LEU A 85 2.46 -10.54 -1.40
CA LEU A 85 1.74 -10.30 -0.15
C LEU A 85 2.54 -9.43 0.83
N GLU A 86 3.86 -9.64 0.93
CA GLU A 86 4.71 -8.80 1.79
C GLU A 86 4.68 -7.35 1.32
N VAL A 87 4.82 -7.11 0.01
CA VAL A 87 4.69 -5.77 -0.59
C VAL A 87 3.30 -5.18 -0.35
N ALA A 88 2.25 -5.96 -0.54
CA ALA A 88 0.88 -5.51 -0.35
C ALA A 88 0.56 -5.11 1.10
N ARG A 89 1.23 -5.71 2.11
CA ARG A 89 1.08 -5.37 3.54
C ARG A 89 1.49 -3.94 3.86
N TYR A 90 2.40 -3.33 3.09
CA TYR A 90 2.83 -1.95 3.32
C TYR A 90 1.75 -0.93 2.92
N SER A 91 0.88 -1.23 1.96
CA SER A 91 -0.13 -0.28 1.46
C SER A 91 -1.11 0.21 2.53
N PRO A 92 -1.72 -0.64 3.37
CA PRO A 92 -2.56 -0.18 4.50
C PRO A 92 -1.79 0.64 5.53
N LEU A 93 -0.52 0.30 5.80
CA LEU A 93 0.33 1.05 6.74
C LEU A 93 0.64 2.45 6.21
N ILE A 94 1.02 2.56 4.94
CA ILE A 94 1.25 3.85 4.27
C ILE A 94 -0.04 4.69 4.31
N SER A 95 -1.19 4.08 4.04
CA SER A 95 -2.48 4.76 4.08
C SER A 95 -2.85 5.23 5.49
N ALA A 96 -2.51 4.48 6.54
CA ALA A 96 -2.68 4.90 7.93
C ALA A 96 -1.82 6.14 8.27
N TRP A 97 -0.56 6.18 7.80
CA TRP A 97 0.30 7.35 7.96
C TRP A 97 -0.19 8.56 7.15
N ASN A 98 -0.82 8.35 6.00
CA ASN A 98 -1.47 9.41 5.25
C ASN A 98 -2.66 10.01 6.01
N VAL A 99 -3.41 9.22 6.78
CA VAL A 99 -4.44 9.75 7.69
C VAL A 99 -3.81 10.65 8.75
N THR A 100 -2.74 10.21 9.41
CA THR A 100 -2.02 11.01 10.41
C THR A 100 -1.50 12.32 9.80
N ARG A 101 -0.89 12.26 8.61
CA ARG A 101 -0.45 13.44 7.87
C ARG A 101 -1.61 14.42 7.57
N SER A 102 -2.75 13.90 7.16
CA SER A 102 -3.94 14.72 6.87
C SER A 102 -4.53 15.33 8.12
N GLN A 103 -4.46 14.65 9.27
CA GLN A 103 -4.87 15.17 10.57
C GLN A 103 -3.98 16.34 11.04
N ALA A 104 -2.71 16.33 10.71
CA ALA A 104 -1.79 17.42 10.94
C ALA A 104 -1.98 18.61 9.96
N GLY A 105 -2.93 18.52 9.05
CA GLY A 105 -3.16 19.54 8.00
C GLY A 105 -2.24 19.39 6.79
N GLY A 106 -1.51 18.26 6.67
CA GLY A 106 -0.67 17.98 5.50
C GLY A 106 -1.51 17.79 4.24
N ALA A 107 -1.01 18.24 3.09
CA ALA A 107 -1.64 18.00 1.81
C ALA A 107 -1.65 16.51 1.48
N LEU A 108 -2.58 16.08 0.61
CA LEU A 108 -2.61 14.71 0.08
C LEU A 108 -1.27 14.35 -0.61
N PRO A 109 -0.87 13.08 -0.60
CA PRO A 109 0.35 12.65 -1.25
C PRO A 109 0.44 13.13 -2.70
N GLY A 110 1.59 13.66 -3.08
CA GLY A 110 1.82 14.22 -4.42
C GLY A 110 1.44 15.69 -4.58
N VAL A 111 0.78 16.29 -3.59
CA VAL A 111 0.52 17.73 -3.55
C VAL A 111 1.47 18.34 -2.52
N PRO A 112 2.33 19.25 -2.94
CA PRO A 112 3.23 19.90 -2.01
C PRO A 112 2.45 20.72 -0.97
N SER A 113 2.93 20.77 0.27
CA SER A 113 2.16 21.27 1.44
C SER A 113 2.51 22.70 1.88
N ASN A 114 3.29 23.45 1.10
CA ASN A 114 3.66 24.81 1.48
C ASN A 114 2.58 25.85 1.11
N ALA A 115 2.62 27.01 1.78
CA ALA A 115 1.62 28.06 1.59
C ALA A 115 1.54 28.58 0.15
N SER A 116 2.66 28.60 -0.59
CA SER A 116 2.67 29.02 -2.00
C SER A 116 1.86 28.09 -2.90
N GLN A 117 1.70 26.83 -2.47
CA GLN A 117 0.93 25.85 -3.19
C GLN A 117 -0.53 25.87 -2.83
N ALA A 118 -0.86 26.23 -1.60
CA ALA A 118 -2.23 26.50 -1.23
C ALA A 118 -2.82 27.58 -2.14
N GLY A 119 -2.08 28.66 -2.37
CA GLY A 119 -2.45 29.71 -3.30
C GLY A 119 -2.61 29.22 -4.74
N SER A 120 -1.68 28.40 -5.21
CA SER A 120 -1.72 27.88 -6.58
C SER A 120 -2.83 26.84 -6.79
N VAL A 121 -3.11 26.01 -5.80
CA VAL A 121 -4.25 25.08 -5.86
C VAL A 121 -5.57 25.86 -5.81
N ALA A 122 -5.69 26.87 -4.97
CA ALA A 122 -6.87 27.72 -4.91
C ALA A 122 -7.09 28.53 -6.21
N SER A 123 -6.08 28.79 -6.99
CA SER A 123 -6.18 29.43 -8.29
C SER A 123 -6.51 28.47 -9.45
N GLY A 124 -6.87 27.23 -9.14
CA GLY A 124 -7.40 26.30 -10.15
C GLY A 124 -6.38 25.72 -11.09
N GLN A 125 -5.35 25.20 -10.54
CA GLN A 125 -4.23 24.57 -11.24
C GLN A 125 -4.53 23.43 -12.17
N GLY A 126 -5.71 23.15 -12.43
CA GLY A 126 -6.04 22.05 -13.30
C GLY A 126 -6.10 20.70 -12.59
N VAL A 127 -6.54 19.77 -13.35
CA VAL A 127 -7.10 18.50 -12.94
C VAL A 127 -6.03 17.51 -12.51
N THR A 128 -4.86 17.61 -13.06
CA THR A 128 -3.79 16.63 -12.85
C THR A 128 -2.52 17.34 -12.44
N GLY A 129 -2.34 17.52 -11.15
CA GLY A 129 -1.05 17.92 -10.56
C GLY A 129 -0.35 19.10 -11.18
N SER A 130 -1.01 19.81 -12.04
CA SER A 130 -0.37 20.84 -12.77
C SER A 130 -0.46 22.16 -12.02
N GLN A 131 0.44 22.36 -11.11
CA GLN A 131 0.69 23.70 -10.61
C GLN A 131 1.01 24.68 -11.73
N GLN A 132 1.59 24.18 -12.80
CA GLN A 132 1.86 24.95 -14.00
C GLN A 132 0.63 25.26 -14.83
N ALA A 133 -0.42 24.42 -14.78
CA ALA A 133 -1.67 24.68 -15.49
C ALA A 133 -2.39 25.96 -15.00
N ALA A 134 -2.13 26.39 -13.77
CA ALA A 134 -2.62 27.66 -13.27
C ALA A 134 -1.73 28.85 -13.65
N GLY A 135 -0.67 28.64 -14.40
CA GLY A 135 0.22 29.70 -14.84
C GLY A 135 1.05 30.35 -13.72
N VAL A 136 1.15 29.69 -12.55
CA VAL A 136 1.98 30.15 -11.45
C VAL A 136 3.41 29.68 -11.68
N SER A 137 4.22 30.49 -12.34
CA SER A 137 5.66 30.31 -12.36
C SER A 137 6.24 30.84 -11.06
N ILE A 138 6.85 29.98 -10.27
CA ILE A 138 7.67 30.41 -9.11
C ILE A 138 9.06 30.70 -9.65
N PRO A 139 9.53 31.97 -9.63
CA PRO A 139 10.88 32.28 -10.08
C PRO A 139 11.89 31.55 -9.18
N GLY A 140 12.74 30.72 -9.78
CA GLY A 140 13.91 30.16 -9.09
C GLY A 140 13.93 28.69 -8.73
N THR A 141 12.90 27.89 -9.08
CA THR A 141 12.95 26.45 -8.89
C THR A 141 12.93 25.67 -10.21
N SER A 142 14.05 25.72 -10.92
CA SER A 142 14.31 24.88 -12.11
C SER A 142 14.79 23.46 -11.75
N SER A 143 14.78 23.06 -10.50
CA SER A 143 15.19 21.73 -10.09
C SER A 143 14.02 20.76 -10.21
N GLY A 144 14.13 19.84 -11.15
CA GLY A 144 13.49 18.55 -11.30
C GLY A 144 12.36 18.16 -10.33
N ARG A 145 11.28 18.91 -10.33
CA ARG A 145 10.05 18.49 -9.69
C ARG A 145 9.55 17.28 -10.45
N LEU A 146 9.60 16.14 -9.81
CA LEU A 146 8.78 15.04 -10.24
C LEU A 146 7.35 15.59 -10.32
N GLN A 147 6.87 15.80 -11.54
CA GLN A 147 5.47 16.11 -11.75
C GLN A 147 4.68 14.97 -11.14
N SER A 148 4.00 15.23 -10.05
CA SER A 148 3.01 14.30 -9.55
C SER A 148 1.92 14.22 -10.58
N THR A 149 1.96 13.18 -11.39
CA THR A 149 0.95 12.87 -12.40
C THR A 149 -0.40 12.49 -11.77
N ASN A 150 -0.49 12.48 -10.44
CA ASN A 150 -1.62 11.94 -9.69
C ASN A 150 -2.44 12.99 -8.93
N ALA A 151 -2.20 14.29 -9.13
CA ALA A 151 -3.08 15.28 -8.55
C ALA A 151 -4.43 15.24 -9.29
N THR A 152 -5.47 14.90 -8.56
CA THR A 152 -6.84 14.85 -9.07
C THR A 152 -7.54 16.19 -8.86
N ILE A 153 -8.63 16.42 -9.59
CA ILE A 153 -9.52 17.60 -9.40
C ILE A 153 -9.99 17.76 -7.97
N SER A 154 -10.16 16.64 -7.27
CA SER A 154 -10.59 16.60 -5.87
C SER A 154 -9.64 17.33 -4.92
N GLN A 155 -8.42 17.60 -5.35
CA GLN A 155 -7.43 18.36 -4.57
C GLN A 155 -7.50 19.87 -4.81
N ILE A 156 -8.34 20.31 -5.75
CA ILE A 156 -8.62 21.72 -6.01
C ILE A 156 -9.59 22.25 -4.96
N GLY A 157 -9.47 23.50 -4.64
CA GLY A 157 -10.28 24.18 -3.66
C GLY A 157 -9.50 24.61 -2.43
N PRO A 158 -10.15 25.14 -1.40
CA PRO A 158 -9.47 25.64 -0.20
C PRO A 158 -8.60 24.54 0.42
N VAL A 159 -7.33 24.82 0.57
CA VAL A 159 -6.39 23.90 1.23
C VAL A 159 -6.52 24.07 2.73
N THR A 160 -6.62 22.98 3.46
CA THR A 160 -6.64 22.99 4.91
C THR A 160 -5.33 23.58 5.43
N GLN A 161 -5.41 24.51 6.33
CA GLN A 161 -4.25 25.06 6.99
C GLN A 161 -3.57 24.01 7.88
N THR A 162 -2.32 24.22 8.24
CA THR A 162 -1.64 23.36 9.20
C THR A 162 -2.43 23.31 10.51
N LEU A 163 -2.83 22.10 10.90
CA LEU A 163 -3.65 21.87 12.10
C LEU A 163 -2.80 21.63 13.34
N ASP A 164 -1.55 21.20 13.17
CA ASP A 164 -0.59 21.14 14.26
C ASP A 164 -0.14 22.54 14.66
N PRO A 165 -0.04 22.85 15.96
CA PRO A 165 0.48 24.13 16.43
C PRO A 165 1.94 24.32 15.99
N ILE A 166 2.24 25.52 15.51
CA ILE A 166 3.60 25.88 15.07
C ILE A 166 4.11 26.99 15.98
N ILE A 167 5.18 26.67 16.71
CA ILE A 167 5.91 27.65 17.51
C ILE A 167 7.10 28.12 16.69
N GLN A 168 7.20 29.43 16.51
CA GLN A 168 8.34 30.09 15.87
C GLN A 168 8.96 31.05 16.86
N GLU A 169 10.29 31.06 16.93
CA GLU A 169 11.05 31.95 17.76
C GLU A 169 12.19 32.56 16.92
N SER A 170 12.40 33.84 17.03
CA SER A 170 13.54 34.52 16.41
C SER A 170 14.12 35.59 17.31
N SER A 171 15.44 35.69 17.31
CA SER A 171 16.20 36.76 18.00
C SER A 171 17.11 37.41 16.98
N THR A 172 16.99 38.74 16.85
CA THR A 172 17.80 39.53 15.93
C THR A 172 18.58 40.58 16.72
N PHE A 173 19.87 40.63 16.49
CA PHE A 173 20.75 41.66 17.02
C PHE A 173 21.28 42.42 15.82
N SER A 174 21.06 43.74 15.78
CA SER A 174 21.61 44.55 14.72
C SER A 174 22.30 45.81 15.29
N HIS A 175 23.36 46.21 14.64
CA HIS A 175 24.03 47.47 14.85
C HIS A 175 24.13 48.15 13.50
N THR A 176 23.49 49.31 13.39
CA THR A 176 23.35 49.99 12.10
C THR A 176 23.85 51.42 12.26
N THR A 177 24.66 51.88 11.33
CA THR A 177 25.05 53.28 11.20
C THR A 177 24.45 53.83 9.92
N THR A 178 23.53 54.76 10.07
CA THR A 178 22.86 55.43 8.94
C THR A 178 23.39 56.84 8.83
N VAL A 179 23.92 57.21 7.67
CA VAL A 179 24.36 58.59 7.40
C VAL A 179 23.13 59.41 7.02
N GLU A 180 22.86 60.46 7.80
CA GLU A 180 21.68 61.31 7.63
C GLU A 180 22.08 62.60 6.90
N PRO A 181 21.64 62.81 5.66
CA PRO A 181 22.00 64.00 4.87
C PRO A 181 21.16 65.22 5.25
N ASN A 182 20.11 65.07 6.04
CA ASN A 182 19.17 66.14 6.39
C ASN A 182 18.98 66.22 7.89
N ILE A 183 19.36 67.40 8.45
CA ILE A 183 19.26 67.68 9.89
C ILE A 183 17.80 67.63 10.41
N GLN A 184 16.81 67.76 9.55
CA GLN A 184 15.42 67.72 9.98
C GLN A 184 14.93 66.28 10.17
N GLN A 185 15.60 65.29 9.62
CA GLN A 185 15.30 63.85 9.81
C GLN A 185 16.01 63.28 11.05
N SER A 186 17.23 63.76 11.29
CA SER A 186 17.97 63.37 12.48
C SER A 186 18.91 64.57 12.85
N VAL A 187 18.99 64.87 14.13
CA VAL A 187 19.88 65.91 14.65
C VAL A 187 21.35 65.48 14.61
N THR A 188 21.60 64.22 14.28
CA THR A 188 22.96 63.68 14.11
C THR A 188 23.26 63.44 12.63
N SER A 189 24.48 63.68 12.19
CA SER A 189 24.93 63.38 10.83
C SER A 189 25.13 61.90 10.58
N ALA A 190 25.20 61.07 11.61
CA ALA A 190 25.29 59.65 11.58
C ALA A 190 24.49 59.08 12.76
N LEU A 191 23.36 58.46 12.46
CA LEU A 191 22.55 57.76 13.45
C LEU A 191 23.12 56.36 13.65
N VAL A 192 23.59 56.07 14.83
CA VAL A 192 24.08 54.76 15.25
C VAL A 192 23.01 54.14 16.13
N SER A 193 22.42 53.04 15.70
CA SER A 193 21.40 52.32 16.46
C SER A 193 21.81 50.85 16.70
N ALA A 194 21.64 50.40 17.94
CA ALA A 194 21.76 49.01 18.35
C ALA A 194 20.38 48.49 18.72
N THR A 195 19.88 47.51 17.95
CA THR A 195 18.57 46.94 18.18
C THR A 195 18.67 45.46 18.58
N ARG A 196 17.82 45.07 19.51
CA ARG A 196 17.61 43.64 19.85
C ARG A 196 16.11 43.39 19.71
N ALA A 197 15.77 42.59 18.73
CA ALA A 197 14.38 42.17 18.51
C ALA A 197 14.23 40.72 18.85
N TYR A 198 13.30 40.40 19.70
CA TYR A 198 12.87 39.05 20.01
C TYR A 198 11.44 38.89 19.55
N SER A 199 11.13 37.78 18.87
CA SER A 199 9.77 37.43 18.53
C SER A 199 9.51 35.93 18.80
N ALA A 200 8.38 35.66 19.44
CA ALA A 200 7.87 34.31 19.64
C ALA A 200 6.39 34.26 19.17
N SER A 201 6.06 33.34 18.29
CA SER A 201 4.68 33.17 17.81
C SER A 201 4.23 31.73 17.92
N ASP A 202 2.98 31.53 18.29
CA ASP A 202 2.25 30.27 18.24
C ASP A 202 1.08 30.41 17.26
N GLN A 203 1.06 29.55 16.25
CA GLN A 203 0.02 29.55 15.22
C GLN A 203 -0.69 28.21 15.20
N GLN A 204 -2.03 28.25 15.34
CA GLN A 204 -2.93 27.11 15.31
C GLN A 204 -3.97 27.26 14.21
N GLY A 205 -4.02 26.31 13.27
CA GLY A 205 -5.11 26.19 12.30
C GLY A 205 -6.36 25.56 12.91
N LEU A 206 -7.52 25.98 12.45
CA LEU A 206 -8.83 25.51 12.94
C LEU A 206 -9.56 24.73 11.84
N LEU A 207 -10.09 23.56 12.17
CA LEU A 207 -10.93 22.77 11.25
C LEU A 207 -12.21 23.50 10.79
N THR A 208 -12.62 24.54 11.49
CA THR A 208 -13.76 25.37 11.09
C THR A 208 -13.45 26.32 9.94
N GLY A 209 -12.16 26.45 9.55
CA GLY A 209 -11.72 27.29 8.43
C GLY A 209 -11.11 28.60 8.85
N GLY A 210 -10.37 28.63 9.92
CA GLY A 210 -9.65 29.80 10.41
C GLY A 210 -8.30 29.45 11.01
N SER A 211 -7.65 30.46 11.57
CA SER A 211 -6.42 30.30 12.35
C SER A 211 -6.41 31.30 13.52
N ALA A 212 -5.74 30.89 14.59
CA ALA A 212 -5.41 31.76 15.70
C ALA A 212 -3.88 31.89 15.78
N THR A 213 -3.39 33.10 15.95
CA THR A 213 -1.95 33.39 16.10
C THR A 213 -1.75 34.24 17.35
N LEU A 214 -0.99 33.70 18.27
CA LEU A 214 -0.51 34.43 19.42
C LEU A 214 0.94 34.86 19.14
N ASN A 215 1.22 36.15 19.19
CA ASN A 215 2.56 36.68 18.91
C ASN A 215 3.04 37.57 20.05
N TYR A 216 4.19 37.27 20.56
CA TYR A 216 4.93 38.11 21.49
C TYR A 216 6.14 38.68 20.77
N THR A 217 6.32 40.00 20.81
CA THR A 217 7.52 40.69 20.30
C THR A 217 8.10 41.58 21.38
N GLU A 218 9.39 41.66 21.40
CA GLU A 218 10.13 42.66 22.21
C GLU A 218 11.12 43.34 21.30
N HIS A 219 11.13 44.66 21.39
CA HIS A 219 12.05 45.49 20.65
C HIS A 219 12.83 46.35 21.64
N TYR A 220 14.11 46.09 21.79
CA TYR A 220 15.05 46.93 22.51
C TYR A 220 15.79 47.82 21.51
N LEU A 221 15.84 49.12 21.78
CA LEU A 221 16.52 50.14 20.96
C LEU A 221 17.45 50.96 21.84
N ASP A 222 18.69 51.08 21.38
CA ASP A 222 19.68 51.99 21.95
C ASP A 222 20.32 52.75 20.78
N GLU A 223 20.17 54.05 20.78
CA GLU A 223 20.68 54.89 19.68
C GLU A 223 21.27 56.21 20.15
N ASN A 224 22.10 56.81 19.30
CA ASN A 224 22.73 58.07 19.62
C ASN A 224 21.88 59.31 19.27
N SER A 225 20.57 59.12 19.05
CA SER A 225 19.60 60.17 18.78
C SER A 225 19.51 61.12 20.02
N PRO A 226 19.71 62.41 19.88
CA PRO A 226 19.56 63.36 20.98
C PRO A 226 18.09 63.73 21.22
N THR A 227 17.15 63.29 20.36
CA THR A 227 15.73 63.66 20.46
C THR A 227 14.90 62.64 21.20
N ASP A 228 15.48 61.48 21.58
CA ASP A 228 14.78 60.42 22.26
C ASP A 228 14.58 60.72 23.74
N LEU A 229 13.34 60.73 24.17
CA LEU A 229 12.95 60.88 25.58
C LEU A 229 13.26 59.62 26.41
N LEU A 230 13.28 58.46 25.76
CA LEU A 230 13.59 57.17 26.36
C LEU A 230 14.68 56.47 25.54
N ASN A 231 15.89 56.38 26.06
CA ASN A 231 17.01 55.78 25.36
C ASN A 231 18.09 55.30 26.36
N PRO A 232 18.37 53.97 26.41
CA PRO A 232 17.72 52.89 25.66
C PRO A 232 16.26 52.67 26.06
N SER A 233 15.49 52.07 25.13
CA SER A 233 14.07 51.77 25.35
C SER A 233 13.76 50.27 25.05
N SER A 234 12.76 49.74 25.75
CA SER A 234 12.19 48.41 25.52
C SER A 234 10.70 48.53 25.25
N ALA A 235 10.25 47.91 24.16
CA ALA A 235 8.86 47.95 23.72
C ALA A 235 8.31 46.50 23.49
N PRO A 236 7.90 45.80 24.57
CA PRO A 236 7.25 44.52 24.44
C PRO A 236 5.82 44.69 23.90
N SER A 237 5.36 43.71 23.09
CA SER A 237 4.00 43.64 22.59
C SER A 237 3.53 42.18 22.60
N LEU A 238 2.28 41.96 23.04
CA LEU A 238 1.60 40.70 22.97
C LEU A 238 0.34 40.90 22.13
N SER A 239 0.20 40.12 21.05
CA SER A 239 -0.97 40.20 20.18
C SER A 239 -1.58 38.83 19.94
N LEU A 240 -2.91 38.76 19.98
CA LEU A 240 -3.72 37.63 19.57
C LEU A 240 -4.50 38.03 18.32
N THR A 241 -4.29 37.30 17.23
CA THR A 241 -5.01 37.50 15.98
C THR A 241 -5.79 36.21 15.66
N VAL A 242 -7.10 36.33 15.47
CA VAL A 242 -7.97 35.27 15.03
C VAL A 242 -8.52 35.62 13.66
N GLN A 243 -8.23 34.80 12.68
CA GLN A 243 -8.77 34.92 11.33
C GLN A 243 -9.75 33.77 11.09
N HIS A 244 -10.92 34.06 10.52
CA HIS A 244 -11.89 33.03 10.19
C HIS A 244 -12.58 33.30 8.85
N ASN A 245 -12.65 32.27 8.02
CA ASN A 245 -13.40 32.30 6.76
C ASN A 245 -14.90 32.17 7.04
N LEU A 246 -15.72 32.96 6.36
CA LEU A 246 -17.19 32.95 6.54
C LEU A 246 -17.93 32.28 5.39
N LEU A 247 -17.35 32.22 4.19
CA LEU A 247 -17.95 31.64 2.99
C LEU A 247 -17.03 30.58 2.40
N GLN A 248 -16.15 30.95 1.46
CA GLN A 248 -15.17 30.02 0.91
C GLN A 248 -14.20 29.58 2.01
N GLY A 249 -14.03 28.28 2.19
CA GLY A 249 -13.20 27.71 3.25
C GLY A 249 -13.88 27.63 4.62
N PHE A 250 -15.18 27.93 4.73
CA PHE A 250 -15.94 27.81 5.99
C PHE A 250 -16.43 26.38 6.22
N GLY A 251 -16.32 25.93 7.46
CA GLY A 251 -16.97 24.73 7.97
C GLY A 251 -16.08 23.49 8.01
N VAL A 252 -16.32 22.65 9.01
CA VAL A 252 -15.56 21.42 9.28
C VAL A 252 -15.64 20.45 8.09
N ALA A 253 -16.79 20.32 7.45
CA ALA A 253 -16.95 19.40 6.32
C ALA A 253 -16.00 19.71 5.15
N VAL A 254 -15.76 21.01 4.89
CA VAL A 254 -14.85 21.46 3.83
C VAL A 254 -13.39 21.28 4.23
N ASN A 255 -13.03 21.68 5.45
CA ASN A 255 -11.64 21.68 5.92
C ASN A 255 -11.16 20.29 6.36
N ALA A 256 -12.05 19.44 6.88
CA ALA A 256 -11.73 18.05 7.24
C ALA A 256 -11.91 17.05 6.08
N ARG A 257 -12.26 17.52 4.86
CA ARG A 257 -12.49 16.61 3.72
C ARG A 257 -11.27 15.74 3.40
N SER A 258 -10.06 16.29 3.46
CA SER A 258 -8.82 15.54 3.24
C SER A 258 -8.61 14.42 4.27
N ILE A 259 -8.98 14.67 5.54
CA ILE A 259 -8.92 13.67 6.61
C ILE A 259 -9.95 12.56 6.32
N THR A 260 -11.16 12.93 5.92
CA THR A 260 -12.24 11.98 5.61
C THR A 260 -11.87 11.12 4.41
N VAL A 261 -11.36 11.73 3.33
CA VAL A 261 -10.87 11.03 2.15
C VAL A 261 -9.69 10.12 2.48
N ALA A 262 -8.74 10.58 3.29
CA ALA A 262 -7.62 9.75 3.72
C ALA A 262 -8.08 8.51 4.50
N LYS A 263 -9.11 8.62 5.35
CA LYS A 263 -9.72 7.49 6.04
C LYS A 263 -10.38 6.52 5.06
N MET A 264 -11.15 7.02 4.09
CA MET A 264 -11.76 6.21 3.04
C MET A 264 -10.70 5.50 2.18
N ASN A 265 -9.62 6.19 1.83
CA ASN A 265 -8.49 5.61 1.10
C ASN A 265 -7.76 4.53 1.91
N ARG A 266 -7.66 4.67 3.24
CA ARG A 266 -7.13 3.62 4.12
C ARG A 266 -8.03 2.38 4.06
N ASP A 267 -9.34 2.55 4.15
CA ASP A 267 -10.30 1.45 4.10
C ASP A 267 -10.29 0.77 2.71
N ALA A 268 -10.17 1.56 1.64
CA ALA A 268 -9.98 1.04 0.27
C ALA A 268 -8.65 0.29 0.11
N SER A 269 -7.58 0.75 0.76
CA SER A 269 -6.27 0.07 0.75
C SER A 269 -6.33 -1.29 1.47
N ASP A 270 -7.10 -1.40 2.54
CA ASP A 270 -7.35 -2.68 3.21
C ASP A 270 -8.10 -3.67 2.30
N LEU A 271 -9.08 -3.19 1.53
CA LEU A 271 -9.80 -4.00 0.55
C LEU A 271 -8.89 -4.41 -0.64
N ALA A 272 -8.02 -3.52 -1.09
CA ALA A 272 -7.04 -3.82 -2.12
C ALA A 272 -6.03 -4.89 -1.66
N PHE A 273 -5.59 -4.83 -0.40
CA PHE A 273 -4.79 -5.89 0.21
C PHE A 273 -5.53 -7.23 0.19
N GLN A 274 -6.81 -7.25 0.56
CA GLN A 274 -7.64 -8.46 0.52
C GLN A 274 -7.75 -9.02 -0.91
N THR A 275 -7.90 -8.16 -1.92
CA THR A 275 -7.92 -8.57 -3.33
C THR A 275 -6.59 -9.22 -3.74
N THR A 276 -5.47 -8.71 -3.25
CA THR A 276 -4.15 -9.33 -3.48
C THR A 276 -4.05 -10.71 -2.82
N VAL A 277 -4.55 -10.86 -1.58
CA VAL A 277 -4.62 -12.16 -0.89
C VAL A 277 -5.42 -13.17 -1.71
N ILE A 278 -6.62 -12.77 -2.19
CA ILE A 278 -7.47 -13.59 -3.06
C ILE A 278 -6.72 -14.02 -4.32
N SER A 279 -5.99 -13.09 -4.95
CA SER A 279 -5.23 -13.38 -6.17
C SER A 279 -4.11 -14.40 -5.92
N VAL A 280 -3.32 -14.22 -4.86
CA VAL A 280 -2.21 -15.11 -4.51
C VAL A 280 -2.74 -16.50 -4.12
N VAL A 281 -3.80 -16.58 -3.30
CA VAL A 281 -4.43 -17.87 -2.95
C VAL A 281 -4.91 -18.59 -4.21
N SER A 282 -5.56 -17.87 -5.15
CA SER A 282 -5.98 -18.45 -6.43
C SER A 282 -4.81 -18.99 -7.26
N GLN A 283 -3.70 -18.24 -7.32
CA GLN A 283 -2.50 -18.66 -8.05
C GLN A 283 -1.88 -19.91 -7.43
N VAL A 284 -1.79 -19.96 -6.11
CA VAL A 284 -1.24 -21.10 -5.37
C VAL A 284 -2.10 -22.35 -5.57
N LEU A 285 -3.43 -22.21 -5.50
CA LEU A 285 -4.35 -23.34 -5.75
C LEU A 285 -4.21 -23.87 -7.18
N ASN A 286 -4.19 -22.99 -8.18
CA ASN A 286 -4.00 -23.39 -9.57
C ASN A 286 -2.64 -24.06 -9.79
N ALA A 287 -1.56 -23.51 -9.24
CA ALA A 287 -0.22 -24.08 -9.37
C ALA A 287 -0.09 -25.44 -8.65
N TYR A 288 -0.71 -25.57 -7.48
CA TYR A 288 -0.72 -26.83 -6.71
C TYR A 288 -1.42 -27.96 -7.45
N TYR A 289 -2.65 -27.70 -7.92
CA TYR A 289 -3.43 -28.71 -8.62
C TYR A 289 -2.90 -29.02 -10.02
N ALA A 290 -2.27 -28.05 -10.68
CA ALA A 290 -1.54 -28.32 -11.92
C ALA A 290 -0.33 -29.25 -11.66
N LEU A 291 0.43 -29.02 -10.58
CA LEU A 291 1.53 -29.90 -10.20
C LEU A 291 1.07 -31.32 -9.89
N GLU A 292 -0.06 -31.48 -9.17
CA GLU A 292 -0.64 -32.79 -8.89
C GLU A 292 -1.01 -33.54 -10.18
N ALA A 293 -1.66 -32.84 -11.11
CA ALA A 293 -2.02 -33.44 -12.40
C ALA A 293 -0.77 -33.80 -13.24
N ASP A 294 0.28 -32.99 -13.21
CA ASP A 294 1.54 -33.30 -13.90
C ASP A 294 2.22 -34.53 -13.29
N TYR A 295 2.13 -34.77 -11.98
CA TYR A 295 2.61 -35.99 -11.35
C TYR A 295 1.88 -37.22 -11.86
N GLU A 296 0.56 -37.18 -11.96
CA GLU A 296 -0.24 -38.31 -12.48
C GLU A 296 0.01 -38.51 -13.98
N ASP A 297 0.22 -37.43 -14.78
CA ASP A 297 0.58 -37.53 -16.19
C ASP A 297 1.96 -38.19 -16.39
N VAL A 298 2.98 -37.81 -15.61
CA VAL A 298 4.32 -38.44 -15.64
C VAL A 298 4.21 -39.92 -15.29
N LYS A 299 3.44 -40.28 -14.28
CA LYS A 299 3.24 -41.66 -13.85
C LYS A 299 2.56 -42.48 -14.96
N ALA A 300 1.53 -41.95 -15.61
CA ALA A 300 0.84 -42.60 -16.73
C ALA A 300 1.81 -42.79 -17.94
N LYS A 301 2.55 -41.76 -18.31
CA LYS A 301 3.51 -41.83 -19.44
C LYS A 301 4.71 -42.73 -19.15
N ARG A 302 5.16 -42.81 -17.89
CA ARG A 302 6.19 -43.76 -17.48
C ARG A 302 5.72 -45.20 -17.65
N SER A 303 4.52 -45.50 -17.16
CA SER A 303 3.93 -46.83 -17.36
C SER A 303 3.71 -47.15 -18.85
N ALA A 304 3.32 -46.16 -19.65
CA ALA A 304 3.18 -46.33 -21.10
C ALA A 304 4.52 -46.57 -21.80
N ALA A 305 5.58 -45.88 -21.39
CA ALA A 305 6.94 -46.06 -21.95
C ALA A 305 7.49 -47.46 -21.59
N GLU A 306 7.33 -47.90 -20.34
CA GLU A 306 7.72 -49.23 -19.88
C GLU A 306 6.95 -50.34 -20.62
N THR A 307 5.64 -50.17 -20.79
CA THR A 307 4.78 -51.12 -21.54
C THR A 307 5.20 -51.20 -23.00
N ALA A 308 5.49 -50.06 -23.65
CA ALA A 308 5.93 -50.02 -25.05
C ALA A 308 7.34 -50.64 -25.23
N ALA A 309 8.24 -50.42 -24.29
CA ALA A 309 9.59 -51.02 -24.31
C ALA A 309 9.50 -52.57 -24.16
N THR A 310 8.67 -53.07 -23.27
CA THR A 310 8.43 -54.50 -23.10
C THR A 310 7.80 -55.08 -24.36
N PHE A 311 6.77 -54.42 -24.92
CA PHE A 311 6.14 -54.88 -26.17
C PHE A 311 7.12 -54.91 -27.34
N PHE A 312 8.00 -53.92 -27.49
CA PHE A 312 9.05 -53.89 -28.49
C PHE A 312 10.03 -55.10 -28.32
N ALA A 313 10.46 -55.39 -27.07
CA ALA A 313 11.28 -56.56 -26.80
C ALA A 313 10.63 -57.89 -27.20
N ASP A 314 9.33 -58.03 -26.89
CA ASP A 314 8.54 -59.22 -27.26
C ASP A 314 8.42 -59.37 -28.78
N VAL A 315 8.08 -58.28 -29.51
CA VAL A 315 7.98 -58.31 -30.98
C VAL A 315 9.33 -58.58 -31.63
N LYS A 316 10.42 -58.01 -31.10
CA LYS A 316 11.78 -58.27 -31.58
C LYS A 316 12.17 -59.73 -31.45
N GLU A 317 11.79 -60.38 -30.36
CA GLU A 317 12.01 -61.83 -30.19
C GLU A 317 11.15 -62.66 -31.16
N GLN A 318 9.88 -62.26 -31.40
CA GLN A 318 9.04 -62.90 -32.39
C GLN A 318 9.58 -62.81 -33.82
N VAL A 319 10.18 -61.68 -34.19
CA VAL A 319 10.89 -61.52 -35.47
C VAL A 319 12.14 -62.41 -35.52
N ARG A 320 12.90 -62.55 -34.43
CA ARG A 320 14.10 -63.38 -34.35
C ARG A 320 13.77 -64.89 -34.57
N ILE A 321 12.63 -65.32 -34.04
CA ILE A 321 12.16 -66.73 -34.20
C ILE A 321 11.33 -66.94 -35.48
N GLY A 322 11.11 -65.86 -36.27
CA GLY A 322 10.45 -65.92 -37.57
C GLY A 322 8.93 -65.95 -37.54
N THR A 323 8.29 -65.58 -36.41
CA THR A 323 6.81 -65.57 -36.26
C THR A 323 6.17 -64.20 -36.57
N SER A 324 6.98 -63.12 -36.63
CA SER A 324 6.55 -61.76 -36.99
C SER A 324 7.46 -61.15 -38.09
N ALA A 325 6.88 -60.21 -38.85
CA ALA A 325 7.60 -59.50 -39.91
C ALA A 325 8.61 -58.49 -39.33
N PRO A 326 9.78 -58.28 -39.97
CA PRO A 326 10.76 -57.27 -39.52
C PRO A 326 10.18 -55.84 -39.42
N THR A 327 9.19 -55.47 -40.24
CA THR A 327 8.50 -54.18 -40.22
C THR A 327 7.71 -53.98 -38.92
N GLU A 328 7.23 -55.02 -38.28
CA GLU A 328 6.52 -54.93 -37.01
C GLU A 328 7.42 -54.53 -35.86
N ALA A 329 8.70 -55.00 -35.85
CA ALA A 329 9.68 -54.58 -34.89
C ALA A 329 10.03 -53.08 -35.03
N ILE A 330 10.12 -52.57 -36.27
CA ILE A 330 10.35 -51.16 -36.55
C ILE A 330 9.19 -50.30 -36.05
N ASP A 331 7.94 -50.73 -36.24
CA ASP A 331 6.79 -50.00 -35.75
C ASP A 331 6.71 -50.00 -34.21
N ALA A 332 7.01 -51.14 -33.57
CA ALA A 332 7.08 -51.24 -32.11
C ALA A 332 8.20 -50.37 -31.53
N GLU A 333 9.41 -50.36 -32.17
CA GLU A 333 10.51 -49.49 -31.78
C GLU A 333 10.17 -48.04 -31.88
N ARG A 334 9.56 -47.61 -33.00
CA ARG A 334 9.08 -46.22 -33.19
C ARG A 334 8.11 -45.84 -32.09
N GLN A 335 7.19 -46.70 -31.67
CA GLN A 335 6.23 -46.43 -30.60
C GLN A 335 6.94 -46.32 -29.24
N ALA A 336 7.90 -47.18 -28.95
CA ALA A 336 8.69 -47.11 -27.72
C ALA A 336 9.46 -45.76 -27.61
N ILE A 337 10.12 -45.35 -28.72
CA ILE A 337 10.81 -44.07 -28.80
C ILE A 337 9.84 -42.89 -28.61
N THR A 338 8.65 -42.92 -29.24
CA THR A 338 7.63 -41.88 -29.13
C THR A 338 7.14 -41.75 -27.68
N ASN A 339 6.88 -42.87 -27.00
CA ASN A 339 6.45 -42.87 -25.60
C ASN A 339 7.58 -42.39 -24.65
N GLN A 340 8.83 -42.76 -24.93
CA GLN A 340 9.97 -42.29 -24.18
C GLN A 340 10.16 -40.76 -24.32
N GLN A 341 9.95 -40.21 -25.52
CA GLN A 341 9.97 -38.77 -25.76
C GLN A 341 8.86 -38.07 -25.01
N ALA A 342 7.62 -38.60 -25.07
CA ALA A 342 6.48 -38.06 -24.33
C ALA A 342 6.69 -38.08 -22.80
N LEU A 343 7.40 -39.06 -22.26
CA LEU A 343 7.80 -39.09 -20.85
C LEU A 343 8.77 -37.96 -20.51
N VAL A 344 9.79 -37.75 -21.34
CA VAL A 344 10.78 -36.66 -21.12
C VAL A 344 10.09 -35.30 -21.16
N ASP A 345 9.16 -35.08 -22.10
CA ASP A 345 8.40 -33.84 -22.21
C ASP A 345 7.54 -33.59 -20.95
N SER A 346 6.87 -34.65 -20.46
CA SER A 346 6.07 -34.57 -19.24
C SER A 346 6.90 -34.33 -17.98
N GLU A 347 8.05 -35.00 -17.83
CA GLU A 347 8.99 -34.76 -16.73
C GLU A 347 9.56 -33.32 -16.76
N THR A 348 9.73 -32.75 -17.95
CA THR A 348 10.16 -31.34 -18.12
C THR A 348 9.05 -30.38 -17.66
N THR A 349 7.81 -30.64 -18.06
CA THR A 349 6.65 -29.86 -17.64
C THR A 349 6.48 -29.88 -16.13
N LEU A 350 6.56 -31.07 -15.51
CA LEU A 350 6.51 -31.24 -14.06
C LEU A 350 7.57 -30.37 -13.34
N LYS A 351 8.84 -30.40 -13.82
CA LYS A 351 9.90 -29.59 -13.24
C LYS A 351 9.63 -28.08 -13.37
N GLN A 352 9.09 -27.64 -14.50
CA GLN A 352 8.74 -26.24 -14.72
C GLN A 352 7.61 -25.79 -13.77
N GLN A 353 6.60 -26.63 -13.60
CA GLN A 353 5.47 -26.36 -12.69
C GLN A 353 5.92 -26.34 -11.22
N GLU A 354 6.83 -27.24 -10.84
CA GLU A 354 7.46 -27.25 -9.52
C GLU A 354 8.22 -25.95 -9.24
N ILE A 355 8.97 -25.44 -10.23
CA ILE A 355 9.67 -24.15 -10.13
C ILE A 355 8.69 -23.00 -9.90
N GLN A 356 7.57 -22.97 -10.64
CA GLN A 356 6.54 -21.94 -10.47
C GLN A 356 5.93 -21.98 -9.07
N LEU A 357 5.60 -23.16 -8.57
CA LEU A 357 5.05 -23.30 -7.22
C LEU A 357 6.08 -22.89 -6.16
N LYS A 358 7.35 -23.31 -6.28
CA LYS A 358 8.44 -22.88 -5.37
C LYS A 358 8.57 -21.36 -5.29
N ASN A 359 8.43 -20.67 -6.42
CA ASN A 359 8.48 -19.21 -6.46
C ASN A 359 7.32 -18.54 -5.70
N LEU A 360 6.13 -19.14 -5.70
CA LEU A 360 4.98 -18.64 -4.95
C LEU A 360 5.10 -18.87 -3.43
N LEU A 361 5.82 -19.92 -3.02
CA LEU A 361 5.92 -20.38 -1.63
C LEU A 361 7.14 -19.84 -0.88
N SER A 362 8.06 -19.17 -1.54
CA SER A 362 9.34 -18.71 -0.96
C SER A 362 9.63 -17.25 -1.30
N ARG A 363 10.20 -16.53 -0.34
CA ARG A 363 10.69 -15.15 -0.53
C ARG A 363 11.92 -15.07 -1.41
N THR A 364 12.76 -16.09 -1.39
CA THR A 364 13.97 -16.21 -2.21
C THR A 364 13.75 -17.03 -3.47
N GLY A 365 12.50 -17.45 -3.70
CA GLY A 365 12.14 -18.26 -4.86
C GLY A 365 12.92 -19.59 -4.91
N THR A 366 13.38 -19.95 -6.09
CA THR A 366 14.18 -21.18 -6.33
C THR A 366 15.61 -21.10 -5.81
N ALA A 367 16.09 -19.92 -5.41
CA ALA A 367 17.42 -19.75 -4.80
C ALA A 367 17.45 -20.13 -3.31
N ASP A 368 16.31 -20.46 -2.71
CA ASP A 368 16.24 -20.92 -1.33
C ASP A 368 16.99 -22.25 -1.15
N PRO A 369 17.94 -22.35 -0.20
CA PRO A 369 18.73 -23.56 0.02
C PRO A 369 17.85 -24.79 0.35
N VAL A 370 16.72 -24.57 1.01
CA VAL A 370 15.76 -25.63 1.37
C VAL A 370 15.00 -26.13 0.14
N LEU A 371 14.66 -25.23 -0.81
CA LEU A 371 13.89 -25.59 -2.00
C LEU A 371 14.75 -25.99 -3.21
N ALA A 372 16.00 -25.54 -3.27
CA ALA A 372 16.86 -25.77 -4.45
C ALA A 372 17.11 -27.25 -4.73
N GLY A 373 17.27 -28.07 -3.68
CA GLY A 373 17.58 -29.51 -3.81
C GLY A 373 16.39 -30.44 -3.56
N ASN A 374 15.23 -29.94 -3.17
CA ASN A 374 14.11 -30.76 -2.73
C ASN A 374 12.98 -30.74 -3.76
N HIS A 375 12.33 -31.89 -3.98
CA HIS A 375 11.14 -32.00 -4.82
C HIS A 375 9.87 -31.73 -4.00
N ILE A 376 8.84 -31.17 -4.63
CA ILE A 376 7.53 -30.98 -3.99
C ILE A 376 6.66 -32.19 -4.35
N LEU A 377 6.12 -32.86 -3.36
CA LEU A 377 5.15 -33.94 -3.54
C LEU A 377 3.79 -33.48 -2.99
N PRO A 378 2.78 -33.25 -3.86
CA PRO A 378 1.42 -32.99 -3.40
C PRO A 378 0.83 -34.24 -2.74
N VAL A 379 0.15 -34.05 -1.60
CA VAL A 379 -0.40 -35.16 -0.79
C VAL A 379 -1.90 -35.30 -0.98
N ASP A 380 -2.60 -34.20 -1.27
CA ASP A 380 -4.05 -34.20 -1.45
C ASP A 380 -4.41 -34.75 -2.83
N SER A 381 -5.49 -35.51 -2.89
CA SER A 381 -6.03 -36.01 -4.15
C SER A 381 -7.25 -35.19 -4.59
N ILE A 382 -7.30 -34.90 -5.88
CA ILE A 382 -8.40 -34.18 -6.48
C ILE A 382 -9.67 -35.09 -6.48
N ARG A 383 -10.75 -34.58 -5.88
CA ARG A 383 -12.04 -35.23 -5.89
C ARG A 383 -13.09 -34.37 -6.56
N ILE A 384 -13.70 -34.88 -7.61
CA ILE A 384 -14.83 -34.21 -8.27
C ILE A 384 -16.13 -34.77 -7.72
N PRO A 385 -17.07 -33.94 -7.23
CA PRO A 385 -18.37 -34.40 -6.75
C PRO A 385 -19.16 -35.07 -7.87
N GLU A 386 -19.82 -36.21 -7.57
CA GLU A 386 -20.66 -36.90 -8.55
C GLU A 386 -21.90 -36.10 -8.93
N GLN A 387 -22.46 -35.35 -7.97
CA GLN A 387 -23.63 -34.50 -8.18
C GLN A 387 -23.22 -33.02 -8.21
N ASP A 388 -24.04 -32.17 -8.80
CA ASP A 388 -23.83 -30.74 -8.82
C ASP A 388 -24.14 -30.18 -7.43
N ASP A 389 -23.12 -29.59 -6.80
CA ASP A 389 -23.16 -28.97 -5.47
C ASP A 389 -23.25 -27.42 -5.54
N LEU A 390 -23.49 -26.88 -6.76
CA LEU A 390 -23.49 -25.43 -6.97
C LEU A 390 -24.86 -24.84 -6.62
N PRO A 391 -24.86 -23.71 -5.86
CA PRO A 391 -26.06 -22.94 -5.62
C PRO A 391 -26.66 -22.38 -6.92
N PRO A 392 -27.95 -21.98 -6.90
CA PRO A 392 -28.59 -21.33 -8.04
C PRO A 392 -27.86 -20.04 -8.42
N LEU A 393 -27.89 -19.69 -9.73
CA LEU A 393 -27.22 -18.50 -10.26
C LEU A 393 -27.54 -17.21 -9.47
N GLU A 394 -28.80 -17.02 -9.10
CA GLU A 394 -29.25 -15.82 -8.38
C GLU A 394 -28.57 -15.68 -7.01
N GLU A 395 -28.34 -16.80 -6.33
CA GLU A 395 -27.67 -16.83 -5.03
C GLU A 395 -26.18 -16.56 -5.18
N LEU A 396 -25.53 -17.14 -6.20
CA LEU A 396 -24.12 -16.85 -6.53
C LEU A 396 -23.89 -15.38 -6.90
N VAL A 397 -24.79 -14.78 -7.69
CA VAL A 397 -24.71 -13.35 -8.05
C VAL A 397 -24.92 -12.49 -6.81
N LYS A 398 -25.90 -12.81 -5.96
CA LYS A 398 -26.12 -12.09 -4.72
C LYS A 398 -24.92 -12.16 -3.79
N GLN A 399 -24.31 -13.31 -3.66
CA GLN A 399 -23.08 -13.51 -2.90
C GLN A 399 -21.93 -12.69 -3.49
N ALA A 400 -21.71 -12.76 -4.80
CA ALA A 400 -20.66 -11.98 -5.47
C ALA A 400 -20.81 -10.48 -5.25
N LEU A 401 -22.02 -9.94 -5.33
CA LEU A 401 -22.31 -8.53 -5.08
C LEU A 401 -22.08 -8.11 -3.61
N ALA A 402 -22.17 -9.07 -2.67
CA ALA A 402 -21.94 -8.79 -1.24
C ALA A 402 -20.47 -8.93 -0.85
N ASP A 403 -19.77 -9.95 -1.36
CA ASP A 403 -18.48 -10.41 -0.84
C ASP A 403 -17.27 -9.96 -1.69
N ARG A 404 -17.48 -9.45 -2.90
CA ARG A 404 -16.38 -8.97 -3.75
C ARG A 404 -15.75 -7.70 -3.19
N THR A 405 -14.45 -7.78 -2.92
CA THR A 405 -13.65 -6.71 -2.33
C THR A 405 -13.37 -5.54 -3.28
N ASP A 406 -13.30 -5.81 -4.58
CA ASP A 406 -13.12 -4.79 -5.62
C ASP A 406 -14.34 -3.85 -5.69
N LEU A 407 -15.57 -4.39 -5.65
CA LEU A 407 -16.80 -3.59 -5.59
C LEU A 407 -16.89 -2.76 -4.30
N ALA A 408 -16.47 -3.33 -3.18
CA ALA A 408 -16.41 -2.60 -1.92
C ALA A 408 -15.39 -1.45 -1.97
N ALA A 409 -14.25 -1.64 -2.62
CA ALA A 409 -13.23 -0.60 -2.82
C ALA A 409 -13.73 0.52 -3.75
N GLU A 410 -14.41 0.17 -4.85
CA GLU A 410 -15.06 1.13 -5.75
C GLU A 410 -16.09 1.99 -5.05
N LYS A 411 -16.91 1.39 -4.19
CA LYS A 411 -17.90 2.11 -3.37
C LYS A 411 -17.22 3.11 -2.42
N GLN A 412 -16.09 2.74 -1.81
CA GLN A 412 -15.30 3.67 -0.99
C GLN A 412 -14.71 4.81 -1.83
N SER A 413 -14.23 4.51 -3.03
CA SER A 413 -13.71 5.51 -3.98
C SER A 413 -14.80 6.47 -4.42
N GLU A 414 -16.00 5.99 -4.72
CA GLU A 414 -17.16 6.84 -5.05
C GLU A 414 -17.55 7.74 -3.87
N ALA A 415 -17.61 7.19 -2.66
CA ALA A 415 -17.88 7.97 -1.45
C ALA A 415 -16.79 9.05 -1.21
N ALA A 416 -15.53 8.74 -1.45
CA ALA A 416 -14.44 9.71 -1.37
C ALA A 416 -14.60 10.84 -2.41
N ALA A 417 -15.03 10.51 -3.63
CA ALA A 417 -15.32 11.51 -4.66
C ALA A 417 -16.45 12.46 -4.25
N VAL A 418 -17.51 11.97 -3.60
CA VAL A 418 -18.59 12.82 -3.06
C VAL A 418 -18.04 13.80 -2.02
N VAL A 419 -17.18 13.34 -1.12
CA VAL A 419 -16.57 14.21 -0.09
C VAL A 419 -15.63 15.24 -0.74
N ASN A 420 -14.87 14.84 -1.74
CA ASN A 420 -13.97 15.74 -2.46
C ASN A 420 -14.71 16.86 -3.19
N ASN A 421 -15.86 16.55 -3.79
CA ASN A 421 -16.73 17.54 -4.45
C ASN A 421 -17.17 18.71 -3.53
N LEU A 422 -17.15 18.53 -2.21
CA LEU A 422 -17.40 19.62 -1.26
C LEU A 422 -16.38 20.74 -1.41
N GLY A 423 -15.11 20.42 -1.74
CA GLY A 423 -14.05 21.40 -1.94
C GLY A 423 -14.28 22.27 -3.18
N THR A 424 -14.57 21.66 -4.33
CA THR A 424 -14.82 22.38 -5.58
C THR A 424 -16.13 23.16 -5.53
N LYS A 425 -17.19 22.60 -4.92
CA LYS A 425 -18.44 23.30 -4.66
C LYS A 425 -18.24 24.53 -3.78
N ASN A 426 -17.49 24.39 -2.69
CA ASN A 426 -17.17 25.51 -1.79
C ASN A 426 -16.27 26.55 -2.49
N GLY A 427 -15.38 26.11 -3.39
CA GLY A 427 -14.51 26.97 -4.18
C GLY A 427 -15.26 27.96 -5.10
N VAL A 428 -16.53 27.69 -5.45
CA VAL A 428 -17.37 28.61 -6.23
C VAL A 428 -17.82 29.82 -5.41
N LEU A 429 -17.85 29.72 -4.09
CA LEU A 429 -18.26 30.80 -3.21
C LEU A 429 -17.24 31.96 -3.22
N PRO A 430 -17.70 33.20 -3.03
CA PRO A 430 -16.78 34.31 -2.79
C PRO A 430 -16.04 34.13 -1.46
N THR A 431 -14.90 34.77 -1.31
CA THR A 431 -14.14 34.78 -0.06
C THR A 431 -14.66 35.90 0.84
N ALA A 432 -15.09 35.56 2.04
CA ALA A 432 -15.38 36.51 3.11
C ALA A 432 -14.59 36.09 4.35
N VAL A 433 -13.81 36.99 4.89
CA VAL A 433 -12.92 36.73 6.02
C VAL A 433 -13.16 37.75 7.11
N VAL A 434 -13.23 37.27 8.34
CA VAL A 434 -13.18 38.10 9.55
C VAL A 434 -11.81 37.95 10.17
N VAL A 435 -11.20 39.08 10.51
CA VAL A 435 -9.97 39.14 11.28
C VAL A 435 -10.23 39.99 12.53
N ALA A 436 -10.08 39.38 13.68
CA ALA A 436 -10.12 40.07 14.97
C ALA A 436 -8.72 40.01 15.58
N SER A 437 -8.19 41.16 15.94
CA SER A 437 -6.91 41.22 16.64
C SER A 437 -7.01 42.09 17.90
N ALA A 438 -6.37 41.62 18.95
CA ALA A 438 -6.20 42.33 20.19
C ALA A 438 -4.71 42.33 20.55
N SER A 439 -4.16 43.50 20.81
CA SER A 439 -2.77 43.63 21.22
C SER A 439 -2.63 44.50 22.46
N GLN A 440 -1.62 44.17 23.22
CA GLN A 440 -1.19 44.93 24.41
C GLN A 440 0.28 45.27 24.20
N THR A 441 0.61 46.54 24.37
CA THR A 441 1.97 47.01 24.25
C THR A 441 2.46 47.60 25.57
N GLY A 442 3.75 47.67 25.76
CA GLY A 442 4.39 48.41 26.83
C GLY A 442 5.55 49.18 26.25
N LEU A 443 5.92 50.26 26.90
CA LEU A 443 7.10 51.06 26.58
C LEU A 443 7.76 51.53 27.85
N ALA A 444 9.03 51.20 28.03
CA ALA A 444 9.82 51.77 29.10
C ALA A 444 11.26 51.94 28.68
N GLY A 445 11.96 52.90 29.28
CA GLY A 445 13.36 53.16 28.95
C GLY A 445 14.04 54.07 29.99
N THR A 446 15.31 54.29 29.73
CA THR A 446 16.09 55.28 30.49
C THR A 446 15.65 56.67 30.08
N GLY A 447 15.08 57.44 31.02
CA GLY A 447 14.60 58.80 30.77
C GLY A 447 15.70 59.75 30.47
N ARG A 448 15.56 60.55 29.41
CA ARG A 448 16.44 61.66 29.03
C ARG A 448 15.59 62.90 28.90
N THR A 449 16.15 64.01 29.34
CA THR A 449 15.57 65.34 29.11
C THR A 449 16.06 65.88 27.76
N VAL A 450 15.13 66.19 26.88
CA VAL A 450 15.40 66.62 25.51
C VAL A 450 15.02 68.10 25.40
N THR A 451 15.94 68.93 24.86
CA THR A 451 15.67 70.34 24.56
C THR A 451 15.63 70.48 23.03
N ALA A 452 14.47 70.77 22.47
CA ALA A 452 14.28 71.04 21.04
C ALA A 452 13.49 72.33 20.89
N ASP A 453 13.89 73.22 19.97
CA ASP A 453 13.22 74.49 19.66
C ASP A 453 12.95 75.40 20.88
N GLY A 454 13.86 75.36 21.86
CA GLY A 454 13.74 76.18 23.08
C GLY A 454 12.75 75.60 24.13
N THR A 455 12.11 74.48 23.88
CA THR A 455 11.28 73.76 24.85
C THR A 455 12.05 72.57 25.40
N THR A 456 11.99 72.34 26.72
CA THR A 456 12.60 71.21 27.40
C THR A 456 11.52 70.22 27.81
N GLU A 457 11.56 69.00 27.26
CA GLU A 457 10.65 67.94 27.58
C GLU A 457 11.38 66.85 28.37
N ALA A 458 10.66 66.29 29.35
CA ALA A 458 11.09 65.10 30.11
C ALA A 458 10.07 63.97 29.91
N PRO A 459 10.52 62.70 29.89
CA PRO A 459 9.60 61.58 29.74
C PRO A 459 8.68 61.51 30.95
N SER A 460 7.46 60.97 30.72
CA SER A 460 6.56 60.63 31.81
C SER A 460 7.24 59.66 32.78
N PRO A 461 7.21 59.93 34.11
CA PRO A 461 7.77 59.00 35.10
C PRO A 461 7.22 57.58 35.01
N TYR A 462 6.04 57.43 34.45
CA TYR A 462 5.39 56.15 34.21
C TYR A 462 6.11 55.30 33.16
N LEU A 463 6.81 55.89 32.22
CA LEU A 463 7.58 55.23 31.16
C LEU A 463 9.06 55.05 31.53
N VAL A 464 9.51 55.63 32.63
CA VAL A 464 10.90 55.52 33.07
C VAL A 464 11.09 54.18 33.79
N GLY A 465 12.00 53.33 33.28
CA GLY A 465 12.29 52.02 33.86
C GLY A 465 12.87 51.05 32.82
N GLY A 466 13.03 49.81 33.22
CA GLY A 466 13.51 48.77 32.34
C GLY A 466 12.38 47.90 31.78
N LEU A 467 12.75 46.79 31.11
CA LEU A 467 11.82 45.79 30.53
C LEU A 467 10.72 45.35 31.51
N GLY A 468 11.03 45.16 32.81
CA GLY A 468 10.02 44.77 33.80
C GLY A 468 8.89 45.78 33.97
N ASN A 469 9.16 47.11 33.82
CA ASN A 469 8.12 48.12 33.82
C ASN A 469 7.27 48.06 32.56
N ALA A 470 7.88 47.92 31.38
CA ALA A 470 7.17 47.74 30.11
C ALA A 470 6.29 46.50 30.09
N LEU A 471 6.79 45.35 30.59
CA LEU A 471 5.98 44.11 30.76
C LEU A 471 4.84 44.34 31.75
N GLY A 472 5.10 45.07 32.87
CA GLY A 472 4.04 45.41 33.81
C GLY A 472 2.88 46.20 33.16
N GLN A 473 3.19 47.17 32.29
CA GLN A 473 2.20 47.92 31.51
C GLN A 473 1.40 47.01 30.56
N MET A 474 2.10 46.13 29.85
CA MET A 474 1.48 45.17 28.93
C MET A 474 0.48 44.24 29.67
N PHE A 475 0.86 43.69 30.82
CA PHE A 475 -0.01 42.79 31.58
C PHE A 475 -1.14 43.54 32.33
N ARG A 476 -0.97 44.80 32.70
CA ARG A 476 -2.05 45.63 33.22
C ARG A 476 -3.02 46.14 32.17
N ARG A 477 -2.70 45.92 30.87
CA ARG A 477 -3.48 46.38 29.71
C ARG A 477 -3.55 47.92 29.65
N ASP A 478 -2.45 48.58 29.91
CA ASP A 478 -2.45 50.04 29.97
C ASP A 478 -2.54 50.66 28.57
N PHE A 479 -2.06 49.99 27.53
CA PHE A 479 -2.09 50.42 26.14
C PHE A 479 -2.72 49.40 25.22
N PRO A 480 -4.05 49.15 25.32
CA PRO A 480 -4.74 48.20 24.49
C PRO A 480 -4.96 48.72 23.06
N SER A 481 -4.85 47.83 22.10
CA SER A 481 -5.24 48.10 20.72
C SER A 481 -6.08 46.91 20.22
N GLU A 482 -7.29 47.19 19.77
CA GLU A 482 -8.19 46.18 19.29
C GLU A 482 -8.66 46.55 17.88
N SER A 483 -8.68 45.58 16.95
CA SER A 483 -9.18 45.78 15.61
C SER A 483 -10.07 44.64 15.18
N PHE A 484 -11.10 44.99 14.41
CA PHE A 484 -12.02 44.04 13.79
C PHE A 484 -12.18 44.39 12.32
N THR A 485 -11.81 43.47 11.43
CA THR A 485 -11.82 43.67 9.99
C THR A 485 -12.70 42.60 9.34
N VAL A 486 -13.59 43.00 8.47
CA VAL A 486 -14.32 42.11 7.56
C VAL A 486 -13.88 42.43 6.15
N ALA A 487 -13.33 41.42 5.47
CA ALA A 487 -12.89 41.55 4.09
C ALA A 487 -13.75 40.64 3.20
N TYR A 488 -14.19 41.16 2.06
CA TYR A 488 -14.99 40.43 1.08
C TYR A 488 -14.33 40.55 -0.30
N PHE A 489 -14.08 39.39 -0.94
CA PHE A 489 -13.50 39.30 -2.26
C PHE A 489 -14.38 38.43 -3.15
N ALA A 490 -14.80 38.94 -4.30
CA ALA A 490 -15.58 38.22 -5.28
C ALA A 490 -15.02 38.41 -6.68
N SER A 491 -14.82 37.33 -7.41
CA SER A 491 -14.50 37.38 -8.83
C SER A 491 -15.76 37.66 -9.62
N LEU A 492 -15.78 38.72 -10.43
CA LEU A 492 -16.97 39.12 -11.19
C LEU A 492 -17.45 38.08 -12.19
N ARG A 493 -16.57 37.25 -12.73
CA ARG A 493 -16.93 36.22 -13.70
C ARG A 493 -16.85 34.82 -13.17
N ASN A 494 -16.02 34.57 -12.19
CA ASN A 494 -15.78 33.29 -11.50
C ASN A 494 -15.77 32.03 -12.40
N ARG A 495 -15.33 32.19 -13.64
CA ARG A 495 -15.37 31.13 -14.68
C ARG A 495 -14.51 29.92 -14.31
N GLN A 496 -13.37 30.17 -13.64
CA GLN A 496 -12.43 29.13 -13.28
C GLN A 496 -13.06 28.18 -12.25
N ALA A 497 -13.53 28.69 -11.12
CA ALA A 497 -14.13 27.87 -10.09
C ALA A 497 -15.41 27.14 -10.57
N GLN A 498 -16.18 27.79 -11.47
CA GLN A 498 -17.33 27.15 -12.11
C GLN A 498 -16.89 26.00 -13.03
N ALA A 499 -15.82 26.18 -13.81
CA ALA A 499 -15.29 25.13 -14.67
C ALA A 499 -14.73 23.98 -13.85
N ASP A 500 -13.96 24.26 -12.79
CA ASP A 500 -13.40 23.24 -11.90
C ASP A 500 -14.50 22.40 -11.25
N TYR A 501 -15.58 23.03 -10.76
CA TYR A 501 -16.72 22.32 -10.23
C TYR A 501 -17.45 21.48 -11.29
N ALA A 502 -17.64 22.02 -12.49
CA ALA A 502 -18.29 21.30 -13.58
C ALA A 502 -17.48 20.06 -14.01
N ILE A 503 -16.15 20.20 -14.14
CA ILE A 503 -15.25 19.09 -14.49
C ILE A 503 -15.30 18.01 -13.40
N ASP A 504 -15.28 18.41 -12.14
CA ASP A 504 -15.37 17.49 -11.00
C ASP A 504 -16.69 16.71 -10.99
N GLN A 505 -17.81 17.39 -11.28
CA GLN A 505 -19.11 16.74 -11.46
C GLN A 505 -19.14 15.75 -12.63
N LEU A 506 -18.50 16.09 -13.76
CA LEU A 506 -18.41 15.17 -14.90
C LEU A 506 -17.56 13.94 -14.57
N ASN A 507 -16.44 14.12 -13.90
CA ASN A 507 -15.59 13.00 -13.43
C ASN A 507 -16.36 12.10 -12.44
N PHE A 508 -17.11 12.68 -11.53
CA PHE A 508 -17.97 11.92 -10.62
C PHE A 508 -19.02 11.09 -11.38
N ARG A 509 -19.68 11.68 -12.39
CA ARG A 509 -20.63 10.94 -13.24
C ARG A 509 -19.96 9.83 -14.03
N GLN A 510 -18.74 10.07 -14.53
CA GLN A 510 -17.95 9.04 -15.20
C GLN A 510 -17.64 7.88 -14.25
N THR A 511 -17.24 8.17 -13.02
CA THR A 511 -16.99 7.15 -11.98
C THR A 511 -18.26 6.34 -11.69
N GLN A 512 -19.41 7.00 -11.53
CA GLN A 512 -20.69 6.30 -11.32
C GLN A 512 -21.04 5.34 -12.46
N LEU A 513 -20.80 5.76 -13.72
CA LEU A 513 -21.04 4.91 -14.89
C LEU A 513 -20.06 3.74 -14.96
N SER A 514 -18.78 3.96 -14.60
CA SER A 514 -17.80 2.89 -14.50
C SER A 514 -18.21 1.85 -13.46
N ASN A 515 -18.53 2.29 -12.24
CA ASN A 515 -19.00 1.39 -11.18
C ASN A 515 -20.25 0.60 -11.60
N ARG A 516 -21.16 1.25 -12.35
CA ARG A 516 -22.35 0.53 -12.87
C ARG A 516 -21.99 -0.51 -13.92
N LYS A 517 -21.01 -0.22 -14.79
CA LYS A 517 -20.47 -1.18 -15.75
C LYS A 517 -19.85 -2.38 -15.03
N ASP A 518 -19.06 -2.12 -13.97
CA ASP A 518 -18.37 -3.16 -13.22
C ASP A 518 -19.37 -4.04 -12.45
N LEU A 519 -20.44 -3.46 -11.87
CA LEU A 519 -21.56 -4.20 -11.30
C LEU A 519 -22.26 -5.12 -12.32
N ASN A 520 -22.48 -4.64 -13.54
CA ASN A 520 -23.06 -5.46 -14.59
C ASN A 520 -22.11 -6.59 -15.04
N GLN A 521 -20.80 -6.31 -15.03
CA GLN A 521 -19.78 -7.31 -15.38
C GLN A 521 -19.73 -8.47 -14.38
N VAL A 522 -20.04 -8.23 -13.09
CA VAL A 522 -20.10 -9.30 -12.08
C VAL A 522 -21.09 -10.39 -12.48
N GLU A 523 -22.28 -10.02 -12.93
CA GLU A 523 -23.28 -11.01 -13.36
C GLU A 523 -22.78 -11.82 -14.55
N VAL A 524 -22.13 -11.17 -15.51
CA VAL A 524 -21.54 -11.82 -16.69
C VAL A 524 -20.42 -12.78 -16.25
N ASP A 525 -19.54 -12.35 -15.35
CA ASP A 525 -18.44 -13.18 -14.86
C ASP A 525 -18.94 -14.42 -14.12
N VAL A 526 -19.89 -14.25 -13.20
CA VAL A 526 -20.48 -15.39 -12.46
C VAL A 526 -21.15 -16.38 -13.41
N ARG A 527 -21.91 -15.90 -14.40
CA ARG A 527 -22.53 -16.76 -15.41
C ARG A 527 -21.50 -17.52 -16.23
N ASN A 528 -20.46 -16.84 -16.67
CA ASN A 528 -19.40 -17.47 -17.48
C ASN A 528 -18.66 -18.56 -16.69
N TYR A 529 -18.29 -18.29 -15.43
CA TYR A 529 -17.63 -19.30 -14.60
C TYR A 529 -18.57 -20.44 -14.21
N LEU A 530 -19.86 -20.20 -13.97
CA LEU A 530 -20.84 -21.25 -13.73
C LEU A 530 -20.94 -22.17 -14.94
N ILE A 531 -21.07 -21.62 -16.15
CA ILE A 531 -21.10 -22.37 -17.40
C ILE A 531 -19.78 -23.15 -17.58
N ALA A 532 -18.64 -22.51 -17.29
CA ALA A 532 -17.32 -23.15 -17.39
C ALA A 532 -17.19 -24.37 -16.45
N VAL A 533 -17.66 -24.26 -15.20
CA VAL A 533 -17.65 -25.38 -14.24
C VAL A 533 -18.54 -26.53 -14.73
N GLN A 534 -19.77 -26.25 -15.18
CA GLN A 534 -20.70 -27.26 -15.72
C GLN A 534 -20.12 -27.93 -16.95
N GLN A 535 -19.56 -27.17 -17.89
CA GLN A 535 -18.92 -27.70 -19.09
C GLN A 535 -17.69 -28.55 -18.75
N ALA A 536 -16.81 -28.05 -17.87
CA ALA A 536 -15.61 -28.80 -17.49
C ALA A 536 -15.95 -30.11 -16.78
N ARG A 537 -16.99 -30.13 -15.93
CA ARG A 537 -17.50 -31.36 -15.31
C ARG A 537 -17.99 -32.36 -16.33
N ALA A 538 -18.83 -31.92 -17.27
CA ALA A 538 -19.34 -32.78 -18.32
C ALA A 538 -18.19 -33.36 -19.19
N ARG A 539 -17.18 -32.53 -19.50
CA ARG A 539 -15.97 -32.97 -20.21
C ARG A 539 -15.19 -34.01 -19.42
N TYR A 540 -15.00 -33.79 -18.12
CA TYR A 540 -14.31 -34.74 -17.27
C TYR A 540 -15.03 -36.07 -17.22
N GLN A 541 -16.35 -36.10 -17.00
CA GLN A 541 -17.14 -37.32 -17.00
C GLN A 541 -17.06 -38.08 -18.34
N ALA A 542 -17.04 -37.35 -19.46
CA ALA A 542 -16.88 -37.97 -20.78
C ALA A 542 -15.44 -38.52 -20.95
N ALA A 543 -14.43 -37.81 -20.50
CA ALA A 543 -13.02 -38.22 -20.57
C ALA A 543 -12.76 -39.49 -19.74
N VAL A 544 -13.29 -39.56 -18.52
CA VAL A 544 -13.21 -40.76 -17.66
C VAL A 544 -13.82 -41.98 -18.36
N ARG A 545 -15.04 -41.82 -18.93
CA ARG A 545 -15.69 -42.93 -19.67
C ARG A 545 -14.87 -43.34 -20.89
N ASN A 546 -14.34 -42.38 -21.65
CA ASN A 546 -13.50 -42.67 -22.81
C ASN A 546 -12.23 -43.43 -22.38
N ARG A 547 -11.55 -43.01 -21.32
CA ARG A 547 -10.36 -43.72 -20.80
C ARG A 547 -10.70 -45.18 -20.46
N ILE A 548 -11.80 -45.43 -19.74
CA ILE A 548 -12.20 -46.78 -19.37
C ILE A 548 -12.44 -47.64 -20.60
N LEU A 549 -13.14 -47.12 -21.62
CA LEU A 549 -13.39 -47.85 -22.88
C LEU A 549 -12.10 -48.12 -23.65
N GLN A 550 -11.17 -47.14 -23.72
CA GLN A 550 -9.88 -47.33 -24.39
C GLN A 550 -8.99 -48.33 -23.65
N GLU A 551 -9.07 -48.41 -22.34
CA GLU A 551 -8.36 -49.40 -21.54
C GLU A 551 -8.88 -50.82 -21.81
N GLU A 552 -10.21 -51.01 -21.92
CA GLU A 552 -10.82 -52.25 -22.31
C GLU A 552 -10.45 -52.66 -23.74
N LEU A 553 -10.49 -51.72 -24.70
CA LEU A 553 -10.09 -51.97 -26.08
C LEU A 553 -8.62 -52.38 -26.17
N TYR A 554 -7.72 -51.63 -25.51
CA TYR A 554 -6.29 -51.97 -25.48
C TYR A 554 -6.06 -53.37 -24.87
N SER A 555 -6.68 -53.66 -23.73
CA SER A 555 -6.54 -54.96 -23.07
C SER A 555 -7.08 -56.14 -23.92
N SER A 556 -8.18 -55.88 -24.65
CA SER A 556 -8.77 -56.85 -25.57
C SER A 556 -7.86 -57.09 -26.77
N GLU A 557 -7.34 -56.02 -27.40
CA GLU A 557 -6.50 -56.11 -28.58
C GLU A 557 -5.15 -56.78 -28.25
N ARG A 558 -4.57 -56.49 -27.07
CA ARG A 558 -3.37 -57.16 -26.57
C ARG A 558 -3.58 -58.68 -26.42
N ARG A 559 -4.72 -59.12 -25.85
CA ARG A 559 -5.06 -60.54 -25.74
C ARG A 559 -5.24 -61.20 -27.11
N ARG A 560 -5.87 -60.49 -28.10
CA ARG A 560 -5.99 -61.00 -29.47
C ARG A 560 -4.63 -61.15 -30.16
N PHE A 561 -3.72 -60.23 -29.92
CA PHE A 561 -2.34 -60.30 -30.42
C PHE A 561 -1.59 -61.51 -29.82
N GLU A 562 -1.68 -61.71 -28.49
CA GLU A 562 -1.09 -62.86 -27.80
C GLU A 562 -1.62 -64.22 -28.34
N LEU A 563 -2.86 -64.23 -28.79
CA LEU A 563 -3.47 -65.43 -29.43
C LEU A 563 -3.20 -65.53 -30.93
N GLY A 564 -2.41 -64.64 -31.52
CA GLY A 564 -2.12 -64.61 -32.96
C GLY A 564 -3.27 -64.16 -33.86
N ALA A 565 -4.32 -63.55 -33.27
CA ALA A 565 -5.51 -63.09 -33.98
C ALA A 565 -5.48 -61.59 -34.32
N SER A 566 -4.36 -60.88 -34.03
CA SER A 566 -4.13 -59.48 -34.37
C SER A 566 -2.67 -59.22 -34.71
N ILE A 567 -2.38 -58.05 -35.24
CA ILE A 567 -1.03 -57.59 -35.61
C ILE A 567 -0.55 -56.52 -34.62
N SER A 568 0.80 -56.36 -34.51
CA SER A 568 1.43 -55.41 -33.59
C SER A 568 1.00 -53.97 -33.82
N TYR A 569 0.71 -53.58 -35.05
CA TYR A 569 0.19 -52.27 -35.42
C TYR A 569 -1.11 -51.90 -34.69
N ASN A 570 -2.06 -52.84 -34.60
CA ASN A 570 -3.33 -52.59 -33.91
C ASN A 570 -3.12 -52.38 -32.40
N VAL A 571 -2.24 -53.15 -31.77
CA VAL A 571 -1.90 -53.03 -30.35
C VAL A 571 -1.28 -51.64 -30.08
N THR A 572 -0.32 -51.22 -30.92
CA THR A 572 0.31 -49.91 -30.78
C THR A 572 -0.65 -48.77 -31.05
N GLN A 573 -1.62 -48.92 -31.94
CA GLN A 573 -2.68 -47.93 -32.17
C GLN A 573 -3.57 -47.79 -30.94
N GLN A 574 -4.07 -48.88 -30.37
CA GLN A 574 -4.91 -48.88 -29.17
C GLN A 574 -4.15 -48.33 -27.95
N GLN A 575 -2.84 -48.59 -27.85
CA GLN A 575 -2.00 -48.01 -26.81
C GLN A 575 -1.88 -46.46 -26.95
N ARG A 576 -1.73 -45.94 -28.17
CA ARG A 576 -1.73 -44.49 -28.41
C ARG A 576 -3.06 -43.84 -28.03
N ASP A 577 -4.17 -44.49 -28.40
CA ASP A 577 -5.50 -44.00 -28.13
C ASP A 577 -5.80 -44.01 -26.60
N LEU A 578 -5.30 -45.00 -25.86
CA LEU A 578 -5.37 -45.05 -24.41
C LEU A 578 -4.57 -43.93 -23.77
N ILE A 579 -3.31 -43.68 -24.19
CA ILE A 579 -2.46 -42.63 -23.68
C ILE A 579 -3.11 -41.23 -23.94
N ALA A 580 -3.65 -41.04 -25.14
CA ALA A 580 -4.37 -39.81 -25.47
C ALA A 580 -5.63 -39.63 -24.61
N ALA A 581 -6.36 -40.69 -24.30
CA ALA A 581 -7.51 -40.66 -23.42
C ALA A 581 -7.12 -40.34 -21.96
N GLN A 582 -6.03 -40.91 -21.45
CA GLN A 582 -5.46 -40.59 -20.11
C GLN A 582 -5.04 -39.13 -20.01
N SER A 583 -4.30 -38.61 -21.00
CA SER A 583 -3.90 -37.18 -21.02
C SER A 583 -5.12 -36.25 -21.13
N SER A 584 -6.17 -36.65 -21.89
CA SER A 584 -7.43 -35.90 -21.99
C SER A 584 -8.20 -35.86 -20.66
N GLU A 585 -8.18 -36.94 -19.90
CA GLU A 585 -8.79 -37.01 -18.57
C GLU A 585 -8.08 -36.05 -17.59
N MET A 586 -6.75 -36.07 -17.57
CA MET A 586 -5.97 -35.14 -16.72
C MET A 586 -6.20 -33.67 -17.09
N ALA A 587 -6.20 -33.37 -18.39
CA ALA A 587 -6.51 -32.01 -18.86
C ALA A 587 -7.93 -31.55 -18.48
N ALA A 588 -8.91 -32.46 -18.57
CA ALA A 588 -10.30 -32.16 -18.16
C ALA A 588 -10.43 -31.97 -16.63
N LEU A 589 -9.67 -32.72 -15.85
CA LEU A 589 -9.59 -32.60 -14.39
C LEU A 589 -9.05 -31.21 -13.97
N VAL A 590 -7.91 -30.81 -14.54
CA VAL A 590 -7.32 -29.47 -14.29
C VAL A 590 -8.28 -28.36 -14.72
N ALA A 591 -8.93 -28.50 -15.88
CA ALA A 591 -9.90 -27.51 -16.37
C ALA A 591 -11.09 -27.35 -15.41
N TYR A 592 -11.60 -28.46 -14.83
CA TYR A 592 -12.67 -28.40 -13.83
C TYR A 592 -12.24 -27.63 -12.57
N ILE A 593 -11.05 -27.93 -12.03
CA ILE A 593 -10.56 -27.29 -10.81
C ILE A 593 -10.29 -25.80 -11.05
N THR A 594 -9.65 -25.46 -12.17
CA THR A 594 -9.40 -24.07 -12.55
C THR A 594 -10.72 -23.29 -12.69
N ALA A 595 -11.74 -23.89 -13.30
CA ALA A 595 -13.06 -23.29 -13.39
C ALA A 595 -13.73 -23.12 -12.02
N ARG A 596 -13.58 -24.09 -11.11
CA ARG A 596 -14.12 -24.02 -9.74
C ARG A 596 -13.42 -22.93 -8.91
N ILE A 597 -12.09 -22.88 -8.94
CA ILE A 597 -11.30 -21.80 -8.29
C ILE A 597 -11.71 -20.44 -8.87
N GLY A 598 -11.92 -20.36 -10.19
CA GLY A 598 -12.41 -19.15 -10.85
C GLY A 598 -13.78 -18.72 -10.37
N LEU A 599 -14.71 -19.64 -10.17
CA LEU A 599 -16.04 -19.38 -9.62
C LEU A 599 -15.94 -18.90 -8.16
N ASP A 600 -15.18 -19.58 -7.31
CA ASP A 600 -15.00 -19.23 -5.91
C ASP A 600 -14.32 -17.84 -5.76
N ARG A 601 -13.40 -17.52 -6.66
CA ARG A 601 -12.80 -16.18 -6.74
C ARG A 601 -13.83 -15.13 -7.15
N THR A 602 -14.64 -15.42 -8.16
CA THR A 602 -15.61 -14.46 -8.72
C THR A 602 -16.77 -14.20 -7.76
N THR A 603 -17.15 -15.18 -6.95
CA THR A 603 -18.17 -15.05 -5.90
C THR A 603 -17.62 -14.46 -4.60
N GLY A 604 -16.29 -14.26 -4.47
CA GLY A 604 -15.66 -13.82 -3.23
C GLY A 604 -15.49 -14.91 -2.17
N ALA A 605 -15.92 -16.16 -2.46
CA ALA A 605 -15.93 -17.27 -1.50
C ALA A 605 -14.56 -17.91 -1.24
N ILE A 606 -13.55 -17.64 -2.08
CA ILE A 606 -12.29 -18.40 -2.12
C ILE A 606 -11.54 -18.42 -0.76
N LEU A 607 -11.54 -17.34 -0.01
CA LEU A 607 -10.89 -17.29 1.30
C LEU A 607 -11.62 -18.13 2.33
N ALA A 608 -12.95 -18.04 2.36
CA ALA A 608 -13.79 -18.83 3.26
C ALA A 608 -13.73 -20.32 2.95
N ALA A 609 -13.80 -20.70 1.65
CA ALA A 609 -13.70 -22.07 1.18
C ALA A 609 -12.37 -22.73 1.55
N ASN A 610 -11.30 -21.94 1.63
CA ASN A 610 -9.96 -22.43 1.98
C ASN A 610 -9.54 -22.11 3.43
N HIS A 611 -10.47 -21.67 4.29
CA HIS A 611 -10.22 -21.36 5.70
C HIS A 611 -9.10 -20.33 5.93
N VAL A 612 -8.99 -19.34 5.05
CA VAL A 612 -8.01 -18.26 5.13
C VAL A 612 -8.60 -17.07 5.87
N THR A 613 -7.92 -16.61 6.93
CA THR A 613 -8.29 -15.41 7.65
C THR A 613 -7.43 -14.22 7.24
N LEU A 614 -8.05 -13.04 7.10
CA LEU A 614 -7.31 -11.81 6.78
C LEU A 614 -6.33 -11.41 7.89
N ALA A 615 -6.61 -11.78 9.14
CA ALA A 615 -5.70 -11.51 10.25
C ALA A 615 -4.36 -12.24 10.08
N GLU A 616 -4.40 -13.53 9.70
CA GLU A 616 -3.19 -14.31 9.40
C GLU A 616 -2.45 -13.74 8.18
N ALA A 617 -3.18 -13.35 7.12
CA ALA A 617 -2.59 -12.75 5.94
C ALA A 617 -1.89 -11.41 6.26
N ARG A 618 -2.47 -10.56 7.12
CA ARG A 618 -1.86 -9.30 7.57
C ARG A 618 -0.62 -9.52 8.43
N GLN A 619 -0.67 -10.48 9.36
CA GLN A 619 0.44 -10.78 10.25
C GLN A 619 1.58 -11.52 9.52
N GLY A 620 1.29 -12.19 8.39
CA GLY A 620 2.24 -13.07 7.73
C GLY A 620 2.60 -14.29 8.57
N LYS A 621 1.66 -14.76 9.38
CA LYS A 621 1.81 -15.93 10.25
C LYS A 621 0.50 -16.68 10.33
N VAL A 622 0.54 -17.94 9.96
CA VAL A 622 -0.61 -18.84 10.06
C VAL A 622 -0.51 -19.62 11.37
N MET A 623 -1.55 -19.52 12.19
CA MET A 623 -1.57 -20.14 13.53
C MET A 623 -1.82 -21.65 13.48
N ARG A 624 -2.43 -22.14 12.41
CA ARG A 624 -2.70 -23.57 12.20
C ARG A 624 -1.38 -24.33 12.04
N GLN A 625 -1.22 -25.41 12.78
CA GLN A 625 -0.09 -26.31 12.62
C GLN A 625 -0.29 -27.17 11.37
N SER A 626 0.82 -27.45 10.67
CA SER A 626 0.83 -28.38 9.54
C SER A 626 0.53 -29.80 10.02
N VAL A 627 -0.48 -30.42 9.45
CA VAL A 627 -0.78 -31.83 9.70
C VAL A 627 0.01 -32.64 8.68
N ILE A 628 1.10 -33.24 9.15
CA ILE A 628 1.92 -34.09 8.30
C ILE A 628 1.18 -35.42 8.15
N SER A 629 0.48 -35.60 7.03
CA SER A 629 -0.08 -36.90 6.66
C SER A 629 1.04 -37.87 6.41
N GLU A 630 1.06 -39.02 7.11
CA GLU A 630 1.93 -40.13 6.71
C GLU A 630 1.50 -40.57 5.31
N PRO A 631 2.44 -40.83 4.38
CA PRO A 631 2.09 -41.33 3.06
C PRO A 631 1.30 -42.63 3.20
N ALA A 632 0.06 -42.63 2.70
CA ALA A 632 -0.77 -43.82 2.67
C ALA A 632 -0.08 -44.87 1.79
N GLY A 633 0.54 -45.86 2.42
CA GLY A 633 1.04 -47.04 1.70
C GLY A 633 2.50 -47.39 1.91
N GLN A 634 2.91 -47.70 3.13
CA GLN A 634 3.93 -48.72 3.41
C GLN A 634 3.53 -49.49 4.66
N THR A 635 2.50 -50.31 4.55
CA THR A 635 2.41 -51.51 5.41
C THR A 635 3.50 -52.45 4.97
N THR A 636 4.70 -52.29 5.50
CA THR A 636 5.70 -53.36 5.52
C THR A 636 5.13 -54.48 6.40
N SER A 637 4.55 -55.48 5.78
CA SER A 637 4.34 -56.77 6.42
C SER A 637 5.70 -57.39 6.70
N ILE A 638 6.21 -57.14 7.90
CA ILE A 638 7.24 -57.99 8.47
C ILE A 638 6.58 -59.28 8.88
N LYS A 639 6.81 -60.35 8.11
CA LYS A 639 6.92 -61.71 8.58
C LYS A 639 7.98 -62.44 7.79
#